data_39a78509152db68f8d9ec4910ce9de15
#
_entry.id   39a78509152db68f8d9ec4910ce9de15
#
_cell.length_a   1.000
_cell.length_b   1.000
_cell.length_c   1.000
_cell.angle_alpha   90.00
_cell.angle_beta   90.00
_cell.angle_gamma   90.00
#
_symmetry.space_group_name_H-M   'P 1'
#
loop_
_entity.id
_entity.type
_entity.pdbx_description
1 polymer ?
#
loop_
_entity_poly.entity_id
_entity_poly.type
_entity_poly.pdbx_seq_one_letter_code
_entity_poly.pdbx_strand_id
1 'polypeptide(L)'
;NQTWVGGGIIVNDGHRVDWMVNGLAGDALHKIGKGILVVAGSGENPGALNTGDGTVILAQKADAAGRVRAFSEVSIVSGRPVVVLQDSHQIEGDRIRWGYRGGTLDINGNDMAFNRLAAADEGAVLTSRARPATVRLDFSQSGQKAVMWHGHFTGNLSVLNNTSSAVDFIMDGGADMSGSFTQQGGGLYIQGHPVVHAVSSEAVATALRKQGDNSVLTQPVSFAQKDWESRTFSIGQLKLKGAAFSLSRNATLTGDIDADNATMVLGSDSLYLDMKDGTGSSSAPVKGTSAVGGASGSSTFRGNVNMRHSALTVRDHFTGSITASDSRIAVSSENVRLEGNSRLTSSALTVSDGGRLHVKGGLETDGGVTLDRGTLLVDGGSVRNDVYERLLAWSEERGGLNGSGEYDFMTGAAGLLRGYVRGSAGNVNLQNAAWMMTGNSSVKHLESSGSALYFSRPGGEFHTLTAGSMDISDSVLVMRTDLNHSDQLRVTESLRGKNNLLLVDFTERSDGQKALNIPLVTAPAGTSADVFSVKTRDTGFSHITPVVRAEQGTGGTAWQLNVVQPETAAEPVVTRQDAETPNPVEAVSPLPSPVSAPSPAPEASVTDVLTGENAGESGEYRDETRWLLTGYRSTVNSSAVRDAGMLMSMGHRNFINEVNNLNKRMGDLRDINGEAGAWARIMSGTGSAGGGFSDNYTHVQVGADKKHELDGLDLFTGVTMTYTDSNAGSGTFSGKTKSVGAGLYASALFDSGAYIDLIGKYVHHDNEYTASFAGLGTKDYSSHSWYAGAEVGYRYHVTEDAWIEPQAELVYGAVSGKQFSWKDQGMSLSMKDKDYNPLIGRTGVDVGKSFSGKDWKVTARAGLGYQFDLLANGETVLRDASGEKRIKGGKDGRMLMSVGLNAEVRDNIRFGLEFEKSAFGKYNVDNAVNASFRYSF
;
A
#
# COMPACT_ATOMS: atom_id res chain seq x y z
N ASN A 1 -26.75 16.72 66.52
CA ASN A 1 -27.26 16.47 65.16
C ASN A 1 -28.42 17.36 64.84
N GLN A 2 -28.17 18.39 64.06
CA GLN A 2 -29.23 19.25 63.52
C GLN A 2 -29.71 18.66 62.17
N THR A 3 -31.04 18.67 62.03
CA THR A 3 -31.73 18.28 60.80
C THR A 3 -32.55 19.42 60.24
N TRP A 4 -32.70 19.51 58.95
CA TRP A 4 -33.60 20.43 58.30
C TRP A 4 -34.93 19.74 57.95
N VAL A 5 -36.02 20.48 57.95
CA VAL A 5 -37.37 19.98 57.73
C VAL A 5 -38.02 20.51 56.41
N GLY A 6 -37.25 20.69 55.45
CA GLY A 6 -37.69 21.34 54.23
C GLY A 6 -37.28 22.80 54.16
N GLY A 7 -37.42 23.41 53.03
CA GLY A 7 -37.11 24.78 52.78
C GLY A 7 -36.24 25.09 51.60
N GLY A 8 -35.86 26.33 51.43
CA GLY A 8 -35.05 26.75 50.28
C GLY A 8 -33.77 27.47 50.71
N ILE A 9 -32.76 27.37 49.91
CA ILE A 9 -31.54 28.13 50.05
C ILE A 9 -31.23 28.86 48.73
N ILE A 10 -30.92 30.15 48.87
CA ILE A 10 -30.47 30.98 47.76
C ILE A 10 -28.98 31.18 47.94
N VAL A 11 -28.15 30.73 46.97
CA VAL A 11 -26.73 31.02 46.97
C VAL A 11 -26.46 31.93 45.79
N ASN A 12 -26.08 33.16 46.06
CA ASN A 12 -25.83 34.15 45.03
C ASN A 12 -24.55 33.85 44.22
N ASP A 13 -24.51 34.38 43.02
CA ASP A 13 -23.36 34.23 42.13
C ASP A 13 -22.07 34.68 42.82
N GLY A 14 -20.99 33.94 42.68
CA GLY A 14 -19.70 34.19 43.30
C GLY A 14 -19.60 33.77 44.77
N HIS A 15 -20.67 33.23 45.36
CA HIS A 15 -20.69 32.75 46.71
C HIS A 15 -20.74 31.21 46.80
N ARG A 16 -20.25 30.70 47.95
CA ARG A 16 -20.23 29.27 48.21
C ARG A 16 -20.76 29.03 49.63
N VAL A 17 -21.62 28.02 49.74
CA VAL A 17 -22.11 27.53 51.05
C VAL A 17 -21.75 26.07 51.19
N ASP A 18 -21.07 25.74 52.31
CA ASP A 18 -20.81 24.36 52.68
C ASP A 18 -21.96 23.91 53.63
N TRP A 19 -22.72 22.91 53.16
CA TRP A 19 -23.94 22.44 53.83
C TRP A 19 -23.66 21.11 54.50
N MET A 20 -23.76 21.05 55.81
CA MET A 20 -23.38 19.87 56.61
C MET A 20 -24.54 19.29 57.39
N VAL A 21 -25.76 19.66 57.10
CA VAL A 21 -26.95 19.25 57.82
C VAL A 21 -27.78 18.30 56.99
N ASN A 22 -28.12 17.12 57.53
CA ASN A 22 -29.02 16.17 56.90
C ASN A 22 -30.49 16.55 57.17
N GLY A 23 -31.37 16.23 56.21
CA GLY A 23 -32.81 16.46 56.27
C GLY A 23 -33.55 15.26 56.89
N LEU A 24 -34.85 15.33 56.88
CA LEU A 24 -35.76 14.25 57.26
C LEU A 24 -36.34 13.57 55.97
N ALA A 25 -36.78 12.35 56.19
CA ALA A 25 -37.45 11.61 55.09
C ALA A 25 -38.76 12.35 54.68
N GLY A 26 -38.96 12.52 53.42
CA GLY A 26 -40.14 13.20 52.90
C GLY A 26 -39.97 14.72 52.71
N ASP A 27 -38.92 15.34 53.23
CA ASP A 27 -38.62 16.75 53.06
C ASP A 27 -37.63 16.97 51.88
N ALA A 28 -37.71 18.14 51.26
CA ALA A 28 -36.83 18.54 50.15
C ALA A 28 -36.17 19.89 50.43
N LEU A 29 -34.87 19.95 50.17
CA LEU A 29 -34.13 21.18 50.13
C LEU A 29 -34.19 21.78 48.70
N HIS A 30 -34.68 23.01 48.57
CA HIS A 30 -34.72 23.71 47.29
C HIS A 30 -33.53 24.65 47.18
N LYS A 31 -32.67 24.42 46.23
CA LYS A 31 -31.51 25.29 45.97
C LYS A 31 -31.75 26.12 44.71
N ILE A 32 -31.65 27.45 44.85
CA ILE A 32 -31.67 28.39 43.72
C ILE A 32 -30.49 29.37 43.82
N GLY A 33 -30.38 30.29 42.89
CA GLY A 33 -29.27 31.19 42.77
C GLY A 33 -28.07 30.57 42.05
N LYS A 34 -27.24 31.40 41.44
CA LYS A 34 -26.12 30.96 40.56
C LYS A 34 -24.87 30.54 41.33
N GLY A 35 -24.86 30.69 42.66
CA GLY A 35 -23.73 30.29 43.50
C GLY A 35 -23.61 28.78 43.71
N ILE A 36 -22.62 28.38 44.52
CA ILE A 36 -22.23 26.99 44.73
C ILE A 36 -22.72 26.53 46.10
N LEU A 37 -23.43 25.41 46.14
CA LEU A 37 -23.75 24.66 47.35
C LEU A 37 -22.89 23.41 47.39
N VAL A 38 -22.08 23.25 48.42
CA VAL A 38 -21.30 22.04 48.65
C VAL A 38 -21.99 21.25 49.78
N VAL A 39 -22.46 20.04 49.42
CA VAL A 39 -23.08 19.13 50.38
C VAL A 39 -22.02 18.27 51.02
N ALA A 40 -21.66 18.58 52.29
CA ALA A 40 -20.52 18.01 53.01
C ALA A 40 -20.87 17.46 54.38
N GLY A 41 -22.09 17.04 54.63
CA GLY A 41 -22.49 16.37 55.84
C GLY A 41 -21.93 14.95 55.91
N SER A 42 -22.45 14.15 56.84
CA SER A 42 -21.98 12.77 57.01
C SER A 42 -23.17 11.78 57.08
N GLY A 43 -22.90 10.55 56.60
CA GLY A 43 -23.88 9.49 56.60
C GLY A 43 -24.87 9.59 55.45
N GLU A 44 -25.95 8.85 55.59
CA GLU A 44 -27.04 8.87 54.61
C GLU A 44 -28.03 9.96 54.94
N ASN A 45 -28.19 10.94 54.03
CA ASN A 45 -29.15 12.00 54.17
C ASN A 45 -30.51 11.50 53.63
N PRO A 46 -31.55 11.41 54.48
CA PRO A 46 -32.86 10.97 54.02
C PRO A 46 -33.68 12.04 53.32
N GLY A 47 -33.24 13.30 53.36
CA GLY A 47 -33.87 14.40 52.60
C GLY A 47 -33.59 14.37 51.12
N ALA A 48 -34.44 15.03 50.38
CA ALA A 48 -34.30 15.15 48.93
C ALA A 48 -33.71 16.53 48.55
N LEU A 49 -33.14 16.64 47.32
CA LEU A 49 -32.68 17.90 46.75
C LEU A 49 -33.48 18.24 45.51
N ASN A 50 -34.01 19.47 45.46
CA ASN A 50 -34.52 20.08 44.24
C ASN A 50 -33.60 21.27 43.91
N THR A 51 -32.81 21.14 42.84
CA THR A 51 -31.91 22.22 42.44
C THR A 51 -32.44 22.87 41.16
N GLY A 52 -32.55 24.18 41.21
CA GLY A 52 -33.16 25.00 40.15
C GLY A 52 -32.17 25.92 39.42
N ASP A 53 -31.01 26.22 40.02
CA ASP A 53 -30.03 27.09 39.39
C ASP A 53 -28.66 26.92 40.07
N GLY A 54 -27.62 27.40 39.43
CA GLY A 54 -26.24 27.38 39.91
C GLY A 54 -25.63 25.99 39.98
N THR A 55 -24.71 25.79 40.93
CA THR A 55 -23.96 24.54 41.05
C THR A 55 -24.17 23.92 42.43
N VAL A 56 -24.37 22.60 42.47
CA VAL A 56 -24.36 21.78 43.69
C VAL A 56 -23.25 20.73 43.54
N ILE A 57 -22.33 20.71 44.52
CA ILE A 57 -21.30 19.69 44.60
C ILE A 57 -21.70 18.72 45.73
N LEU A 58 -21.90 17.47 45.34
CA LEU A 58 -22.21 16.41 46.30
C LEU A 58 -20.90 15.81 46.84
N ALA A 59 -20.57 16.12 48.08
CA ALA A 59 -19.34 15.72 48.75
C ALA A 59 -19.61 15.18 50.17
N GLN A 60 -20.73 14.47 50.35
CA GLN A 60 -21.11 13.85 51.61
C GLN A 60 -20.03 12.83 52.06
N LYS A 61 -19.77 12.77 53.36
CA LYS A 61 -18.79 11.89 53.97
C LYS A 61 -19.45 10.66 54.55
N ALA A 62 -18.75 9.56 54.55
CA ALA A 62 -19.23 8.34 55.17
C ALA A 62 -19.33 8.51 56.71
N ASP A 63 -20.33 7.90 57.31
CA ASP A 63 -20.44 7.81 58.76
C ASP A 63 -19.50 6.72 59.37
N ALA A 64 -19.57 6.54 60.69
CA ALA A 64 -18.73 5.54 61.37
C ALA A 64 -18.98 4.09 60.90
N ALA A 65 -20.16 3.79 60.31
CA ALA A 65 -20.50 2.50 59.72
C ALA A 65 -20.16 2.41 58.24
N GLY A 66 -19.54 3.44 57.66
CA GLY A 66 -19.18 3.49 56.26
C GLY A 66 -20.32 3.81 55.29
N ARG A 67 -21.46 4.18 55.79
CA ARG A 67 -22.63 4.55 54.97
C ARG A 67 -22.55 5.98 54.51
N VAL A 68 -22.90 6.22 53.23
CA VAL A 68 -22.89 7.54 52.64
C VAL A 68 -23.94 7.66 51.55
N ARG A 69 -24.70 8.75 51.59
CA ARG A 69 -25.60 9.20 50.52
C ARG A 69 -25.87 10.70 50.70
N ALA A 70 -25.64 11.50 49.66
CA ALA A 70 -25.81 12.96 49.77
C ALA A 70 -27.29 13.35 49.91
N PHE A 71 -28.18 12.72 49.19
CA PHE A 71 -29.63 12.91 49.24
C PHE A 71 -30.35 11.60 48.90
N SER A 72 -31.58 11.45 49.35
CA SER A 72 -32.44 10.34 48.99
C SER A 72 -32.88 10.39 47.52
N GLU A 73 -33.01 11.62 46.97
CA GLU A 73 -33.40 11.88 45.59
C GLU A 73 -32.85 13.26 45.19
N VAL A 74 -32.46 13.41 43.95
CA VAL A 74 -32.01 14.68 43.36
C VAL A 74 -32.84 14.96 42.13
N SER A 75 -33.51 16.13 42.12
CA SER A 75 -34.25 16.65 41.00
C SER A 75 -33.51 17.86 40.41
N ILE A 76 -33.20 17.82 39.13
CA ILE A 76 -32.44 18.82 38.38
C ILE A 76 -33.45 19.53 37.44
N VAL A 77 -33.80 20.76 37.74
CA VAL A 77 -34.95 21.42 37.12
C VAL A 77 -34.76 22.92 36.90
N SER A 78 -35.55 23.48 36.03
CA SER A 78 -35.83 24.91 35.83
C SER A 78 -34.74 25.80 35.28
N GLY A 79 -33.76 26.20 36.05
CA GLY A 79 -32.72 27.16 35.64
C GLY A 79 -31.43 26.54 35.08
N ARG A 80 -31.49 25.29 34.70
CA ARG A 80 -30.35 24.51 34.16
C ARG A 80 -29.17 24.47 35.13
N PRO A 81 -29.36 23.98 36.36
CA PRO A 81 -28.30 23.84 37.32
C PRO A 81 -27.28 22.77 36.91
N VAL A 82 -26.14 22.78 37.60
CA VAL A 82 -25.12 21.76 37.48
C VAL A 82 -24.97 21.02 38.80
N VAL A 83 -25.09 19.72 38.79
CA VAL A 83 -24.80 18.85 39.93
C VAL A 83 -23.52 18.09 39.65
N VAL A 84 -22.54 18.20 40.54
CA VAL A 84 -21.23 17.57 40.43
C VAL A 84 -21.05 16.52 41.51
N LEU A 85 -20.61 15.33 41.13
CA LEU A 85 -20.31 14.24 42.06
C LEU A 85 -18.83 14.28 42.48
N GLN A 86 -18.58 14.37 43.79
CA GLN A 86 -17.21 14.30 44.34
C GLN A 86 -16.65 12.87 44.22
N ASP A 87 -17.49 11.88 44.47
CA ASP A 87 -17.16 10.45 44.35
C ASP A 87 -18.38 9.64 43.89
N SER A 88 -18.22 8.34 43.67
CA SER A 88 -19.27 7.47 43.17
C SER A 88 -20.35 7.08 44.18
N HIS A 89 -20.16 7.39 45.45
CA HIS A 89 -21.05 6.97 46.54
C HIS A 89 -22.08 8.02 46.90
N GLN A 90 -22.12 9.16 46.23
CA GLN A 90 -22.96 10.28 46.61
C GLN A 90 -24.43 10.03 46.41
N ILE A 91 -24.80 9.37 45.32
CA ILE A 91 -26.19 9.05 44.97
C ILE A 91 -26.21 7.97 43.94
N GLU A 92 -27.22 7.13 44.01
CA GLU A 92 -27.47 6.10 42.98
C GLU A 92 -28.15 6.77 41.78
N GLY A 93 -27.80 6.32 40.56
CA GLY A 93 -28.34 6.89 39.32
C GLY A 93 -29.85 6.91 39.21
N ASP A 94 -30.52 5.87 39.76
CA ASP A 94 -31.98 5.73 39.71
C ASP A 94 -32.72 6.77 40.57
N ARG A 95 -32.01 7.46 41.43
CA ARG A 95 -32.55 8.49 42.30
C ARG A 95 -32.36 9.89 41.75
N ILE A 96 -31.92 10.03 40.50
CA ILE A 96 -31.72 11.30 39.82
C ILE A 96 -32.83 11.48 38.79
N ARG A 97 -33.43 12.66 38.76
CA ARG A 97 -34.47 13.03 37.80
C ARG A 97 -34.15 14.40 37.19
N TRP A 98 -34.42 14.52 35.91
CA TRP A 98 -34.39 15.80 35.21
C TRP A 98 -35.85 16.21 34.95
N GLY A 99 -36.22 17.32 35.55
CA GLY A 99 -37.52 17.90 35.34
C GLY A 99 -37.54 18.88 34.15
N TYR A 100 -38.54 19.74 34.12
CA TYR A 100 -38.72 20.73 33.05
C TYR A 100 -37.49 21.61 32.87
N ARG A 101 -37.03 21.82 31.67
CA ARG A 101 -35.83 22.53 31.23
C ARG A 101 -34.51 21.93 31.73
N GLY A 102 -34.58 20.92 32.57
CA GLY A 102 -33.41 20.13 32.96
C GLY A 102 -32.24 20.86 33.57
N GLY A 103 -31.07 20.38 33.30
CA GLY A 103 -29.77 20.83 33.79
C GLY A 103 -28.76 19.73 33.63
N THR A 104 -27.57 19.92 34.21
CA THR A 104 -26.44 19.02 34.01
C THR A 104 -26.14 18.18 35.23
N LEU A 105 -26.01 16.89 35.06
CA LEU A 105 -25.31 16.02 36.00
C LEU A 105 -23.90 15.77 35.50
N ASP A 106 -22.92 16.29 36.19
CA ASP A 106 -21.52 16.04 35.95
C ASP A 106 -21.03 14.97 36.90
N ILE A 107 -20.82 13.76 36.38
CA ILE A 107 -20.35 12.64 37.18
C ILE A 107 -18.86 12.73 37.54
N ASN A 108 -18.15 13.70 36.99
CA ASN A 108 -16.81 14.13 37.41
C ASN A 108 -15.81 12.97 37.51
N GLY A 109 -15.78 12.12 36.51
CA GLY A 109 -14.86 10.96 36.45
C GLY A 109 -15.31 9.79 37.30
N ASN A 110 -16.51 9.80 37.89
CA ASN A 110 -17.04 8.71 38.69
C ASN A 110 -17.99 7.85 37.87
N ASP A 111 -17.72 6.56 37.79
CA ASP A 111 -18.58 5.65 37.07
C ASP A 111 -19.95 5.53 37.77
N MET A 112 -21.00 5.52 36.96
CA MET A 112 -22.38 5.46 37.46
C MET A 112 -23.18 4.37 36.76
N ALA A 113 -24.18 3.83 37.42
CA ALA A 113 -25.13 2.88 36.85
C ALA A 113 -26.56 3.44 36.95
N PHE A 114 -27.32 3.26 35.88
CA PHE A 114 -28.73 3.65 35.78
C PHE A 114 -29.57 2.48 35.32
N ASN A 115 -30.58 2.09 36.06
CA ASN A 115 -31.64 1.20 35.61
C ASN A 115 -32.87 1.98 35.11
N ARG A 116 -32.87 3.29 35.35
CA ARG A 116 -33.86 4.23 34.89
C ARG A 116 -33.16 5.53 34.50
N LEU A 117 -33.52 6.04 33.35
CA LEU A 117 -33.01 7.32 32.85
C LEU A 117 -34.23 8.15 32.41
N ALA A 118 -34.54 9.16 33.14
CA ALA A 118 -35.74 9.95 32.89
C ALA A 118 -35.42 11.43 32.73
N ALA A 119 -35.84 12.00 31.61
CA ALA A 119 -35.75 13.42 31.34
C ALA A 119 -37.09 13.93 30.85
N ALA A 120 -37.55 15.00 31.43
CA ALA A 120 -38.80 15.61 31.00
C ALA A 120 -38.73 16.21 29.60
N ASP A 121 -37.60 16.76 29.22
CA ASP A 121 -37.30 17.34 27.91
C ASP A 121 -35.82 17.32 27.55
N GLU A 122 -35.46 17.96 26.48
CA GLU A 122 -34.09 18.03 25.93
C GLU A 122 -33.12 18.86 26.77
N GLY A 123 -33.56 19.50 27.85
CA GLY A 123 -32.68 20.27 28.74
C GLY A 123 -31.79 19.41 29.61
N ALA A 124 -32.02 18.12 29.72
CA ALA A 124 -31.22 17.21 30.52
C ALA A 124 -29.85 16.95 29.88
N VAL A 125 -28.80 17.05 30.69
CA VAL A 125 -27.42 16.76 30.25
C VAL A 125 -26.77 15.83 31.26
N LEU A 126 -26.18 14.76 30.77
CA LEU A 126 -25.34 13.85 31.53
C LEU A 126 -23.93 13.91 30.95
N THR A 127 -22.96 14.29 31.76
CA THR A 127 -21.60 14.56 31.32
C THR A 127 -20.54 14.10 32.33
N SER A 128 -19.34 13.96 31.85
CA SER A 128 -18.13 13.96 32.69
C SER A 128 -17.13 14.93 32.08
N ARG A 129 -16.97 16.10 32.74
CA ARG A 129 -16.19 17.22 32.16
C ARG A 129 -14.70 17.07 32.37
N ALA A 130 -14.27 16.76 33.57
CA ALA A 130 -12.86 16.84 33.94
C ALA A 130 -12.07 15.56 33.65
N ARG A 131 -12.70 14.40 33.72
CA ARG A 131 -12.05 13.09 33.60
C ARG A 131 -12.97 12.12 32.89
N PRO A 132 -12.40 11.10 32.19
CA PRO A 132 -13.21 10.04 31.59
C PRO A 132 -14.01 9.27 32.66
N ALA A 133 -15.24 8.96 32.33
CA ALA A 133 -16.12 8.13 33.15
C ALA A 133 -17.05 7.31 32.28
N THR A 134 -17.51 6.18 32.83
CA THR A 134 -18.44 5.28 32.17
C THR A 134 -19.77 5.27 32.89
N VAL A 135 -20.84 5.43 32.12
CA VAL A 135 -22.23 5.25 32.54
C VAL A 135 -22.71 3.90 32.06
N ARG A 136 -23.20 3.08 32.99
CA ARG A 136 -23.82 1.80 32.66
C ARG A 136 -25.32 1.96 32.66
N LEU A 137 -25.97 1.54 31.61
CA LEU A 137 -27.42 1.50 31.50
C LEU A 137 -27.87 0.03 31.45
N ASP A 138 -28.85 -0.31 32.25
CA ASP A 138 -29.51 -1.62 32.22
C ASP A 138 -30.99 -1.46 32.49
N PHE A 139 -31.79 -1.55 31.43
CA PHE A 139 -33.23 -1.40 31.46
C PHE A 139 -33.95 -2.76 31.45
N SER A 140 -33.25 -3.87 31.58
CA SER A 140 -33.81 -5.21 31.49
C SER A 140 -34.91 -5.49 32.54
N GLN A 141 -34.82 -4.85 33.69
CA GLN A 141 -35.80 -4.99 34.79
C GLN A 141 -36.87 -3.90 34.78
N SER A 142 -36.87 -2.99 33.83
CA SER A 142 -37.81 -1.84 33.85
C SER A 142 -39.26 -2.21 33.49
N GLY A 143 -39.46 -3.36 32.85
CA GLY A 143 -40.75 -3.76 32.26
C GLY A 143 -41.16 -2.96 31.03
N GLN A 144 -40.30 -2.05 30.54
CA GLN A 144 -40.55 -1.23 29.37
C GLN A 144 -40.00 -1.90 28.13
N LYS A 145 -40.68 -1.75 26.99
CA LYS A 145 -40.20 -2.24 25.69
C LYS A 145 -39.31 -1.23 25.00
N ALA A 146 -39.42 0.02 25.36
CA ALA A 146 -38.64 1.12 24.79
C ALA A 146 -38.37 2.18 25.86
N VAL A 147 -37.17 2.72 25.86
CA VAL A 147 -36.77 3.82 26.73
C VAL A 147 -36.26 4.95 25.85
N MET A 148 -36.86 6.12 25.97
CA MET A 148 -36.55 7.28 25.17
C MET A 148 -35.79 8.31 26.02
N TRP A 149 -34.59 8.64 25.62
CA TRP A 149 -33.74 9.64 26.26
C TRP A 149 -33.73 10.91 25.42
N HIS A 150 -34.39 11.96 25.91
CA HIS A 150 -34.45 13.26 25.22
C HIS A 150 -33.25 14.18 25.54
N GLY A 151 -32.46 13.83 26.55
CA GLY A 151 -31.32 14.62 26.98
C GLY A 151 -30.07 14.40 26.10
N HIS A 152 -28.98 14.97 26.60
CA HIS A 152 -27.67 14.93 25.92
C HIS A 152 -26.67 14.14 26.73
N PHE A 153 -25.88 13.33 26.05
CA PHE A 153 -24.61 12.80 26.58
C PHE A 153 -23.48 13.67 26.06
N THR A 154 -22.66 14.20 26.93
CA THR A 154 -21.55 15.09 26.53
C THR A 154 -20.26 14.83 27.28
N GLY A 155 -19.14 15.44 26.81
CA GLY A 155 -17.87 15.44 27.50
C GLY A 155 -17.09 14.13 27.39
N ASN A 156 -16.27 13.86 28.39
CA ASN A 156 -15.43 12.64 28.47
C ASN A 156 -16.24 11.43 28.96
N LEU A 157 -17.39 11.23 28.41
CA LEU A 157 -18.33 10.21 28.81
C LEU A 157 -18.27 9.02 27.86
N SER A 158 -18.31 7.82 28.44
CA SER A 158 -18.64 6.59 27.74
C SER A 158 -19.92 6.01 28.32
N VAL A 159 -20.72 5.41 27.45
CA VAL A 159 -21.98 4.77 27.85
C VAL A 159 -21.93 3.29 27.47
N LEU A 160 -22.23 2.43 28.42
CA LEU A 160 -22.42 1.01 28.19
C LEU A 160 -23.88 0.66 28.44
N ASN A 161 -24.64 0.44 27.39
CA ASN A 161 -26.02 -0.01 27.47
C ASN A 161 -26.07 -1.53 27.29
N ASN A 162 -26.30 -2.22 28.41
CA ASN A 162 -26.37 -3.66 28.47
C ASN A 162 -27.82 -4.10 28.67
N THR A 163 -28.56 -4.21 27.58
CA THR A 163 -29.92 -4.73 27.64
C THR A 163 -29.92 -6.16 27.18
N SER A 164 -30.17 -7.08 28.07
CA SER A 164 -30.14 -8.52 27.76
C SER A 164 -31.31 -9.00 26.91
N SER A 165 -32.22 -8.15 26.53
CA SER A 165 -33.41 -8.52 25.74
C SER A 165 -34.07 -7.30 25.11
N ALA A 166 -35.06 -7.50 24.32
CA ALA A 166 -35.84 -6.65 23.45
C ALA A 166 -36.26 -5.24 23.94
N VAL A 167 -35.39 -4.54 24.70
CA VAL A 167 -35.60 -3.14 25.04
C VAL A 167 -34.92 -2.23 24.05
N ASP A 168 -35.69 -1.41 23.36
CA ASP A 168 -35.13 -0.39 22.47
C ASP A 168 -34.76 0.86 23.29
N PHE A 169 -33.61 1.41 22.98
CA PHE A 169 -33.13 2.66 23.54
C PHE A 169 -33.11 3.73 22.44
N ILE A 170 -33.74 4.84 22.68
CA ILE A 170 -33.93 5.89 21.68
C ILE A 170 -33.30 7.17 22.16
N MET A 171 -32.43 7.77 21.33
CA MET A 171 -31.85 9.08 21.55
C MET A 171 -32.35 10.06 20.51
N ASP A 172 -32.96 11.15 20.95
CA ASP A 172 -33.47 12.22 20.09
C ASP A 172 -33.04 13.63 20.53
N GLY A 173 -32.20 13.72 21.54
CA GLY A 173 -31.75 14.97 22.09
C GLY A 173 -30.41 15.49 21.60
N GLY A 174 -29.68 14.66 20.89
CA GLY A 174 -28.31 14.96 20.50
C GLY A 174 -27.28 14.36 21.44
N ALA A 175 -26.01 14.40 21.02
CA ALA A 175 -24.88 13.96 21.82
C ALA A 175 -23.61 14.66 21.35
N ASP A 176 -22.69 14.86 22.29
CA ASP A 176 -21.32 15.34 21.99
C ASP A 176 -20.38 14.72 23.00
N MET A 177 -20.04 13.44 22.78
CA MET A 177 -19.22 12.65 23.69
C MET A 177 -17.96 12.16 23.01
N SER A 178 -16.83 12.31 23.69
CA SER A 178 -15.54 11.86 23.20
C SER A 178 -15.29 10.37 23.41
N GLY A 179 -16.01 9.74 24.34
CA GLY A 179 -15.91 8.32 24.62
C GLY A 179 -16.73 7.45 23.68
N SER A 180 -16.95 6.21 24.10
CA SER A 180 -17.72 5.23 23.33
C SER A 180 -19.13 5.10 23.85
N PHE A 181 -20.07 4.81 22.93
CA PHE A 181 -21.38 4.30 23.26
C PHE A 181 -21.45 2.83 22.83
N THR A 182 -21.63 1.93 23.76
CA THR A 182 -21.72 0.50 23.51
C THR A 182 -23.14 0.01 23.73
N GLN A 183 -23.74 -0.55 22.71
CA GLN A 183 -25.04 -1.19 22.78
C GLN A 183 -24.84 -2.71 22.74
N GLN A 184 -25.13 -3.38 23.84
CA GLN A 184 -25.10 -4.83 23.96
C GLN A 184 -26.52 -5.39 23.96
N GLY A 185 -26.94 -6.01 22.87
CA GLY A 185 -28.28 -6.50 22.66
C GLY A 185 -29.31 -5.40 22.45
N GLY A 186 -30.55 -5.76 22.27
CA GLY A 186 -31.66 -4.85 22.04
C GLY A 186 -31.51 -4.00 20.77
N GLY A 187 -32.25 -2.89 20.71
CA GLY A 187 -32.20 -1.94 19.62
C GLY A 187 -31.76 -0.55 20.10
N LEU A 188 -30.98 0.13 19.25
CA LEU A 188 -30.58 1.51 19.43
C LEU A 188 -31.15 2.33 18.28
N TYR A 189 -31.89 3.39 18.62
CA TYR A 189 -32.44 4.34 17.65
C TYR A 189 -31.83 5.72 17.89
N ILE A 190 -31.25 6.28 16.86
CA ILE A 190 -30.79 7.68 16.85
C ILE A 190 -31.62 8.39 15.82
N GLN A 191 -32.36 9.43 16.24
CA GLN A 191 -33.33 10.13 15.42
C GLN A 191 -33.41 11.61 15.75
N GLY A 192 -34.07 12.38 14.90
CA GLY A 192 -34.44 13.75 15.19
C GLY A 192 -35.46 13.84 16.32
N HIS A 193 -35.73 15.06 16.78
CA HIS A 193 -36.63 15.32 17.88
C HIS A 193 -38.05 15.65 17.33
N PRO A 194 -39.05 14.83 17.66
CA PRO A 194 -40.42 15.18 17.32
C PRO A 194 -40.94 16.28 18.28
N VAL A 195 -41.39 17.38 17.72
CA VAL A 195 -42.07 18.40 18.50
C VAL A 195 -43.47 17.91 18.81
N VAL A 196 -43.72 17.60 20.06
CA VAL A 196 -44.95 16.94 20.45
C VAL A 196 -46.10 17.93 20.48
N HIS A 197 -47.11 17.67 19.67
CA HIS A 197 -48.42 18.29 19.83
C HIS A 197 -49.24 17.53 20.88
N ALA A 198 -50.18 18.18 21.48
CA ALA A 198 -51.08 17.59 22.49
C ALA A 198 -51.98 16.51 21.80
N VAL A 199 -51.46 15.34 21.62
CA VAL A 199 -52.19 14.18 21.08
C VAL A 199 -52.58 13.33 22.28
N SER A 200 -53.85 13.03 22.47
CA SER A 200 -54.26 12.19 23.57
C SER A 200 -53.83 10.75 23.43
N SER A 201 -53.50 10.10 24.54
CA SER A 201 -53.18 8.67 24.57
C SER A 201 -54.35 7.84 24.00
N GLU A 202 -55.57 8.31 24.13
CA GLU A 202 -56.74 7.67 23.56
C GLU A 202 -56.76 7.77 22.02
N ALA A 203 -56.34 8.89 21.45
CA ALA A 203 -56.23 9.04 20.01
C ALA A 203 -55.22 8.06 19.41
N VAL A 204 -54.06 7.89 20.08
CA VAL A 204 -53.06 6.91 19.69
C VAL A 204 -53.58 5.49 19.81
N ALA A 205 -54.20 5.16 20.93
CA ALA A 205 -54.80 3.84 21.15
C ALA A 205 -55.91 3.53 20.12
N THR A 206 -56.69 4.54 19.75
CA THR A 206 -57.72 4.40 18.74
C THR A 206 -57.11 4.17 17.35
N ALA A 207 -56.03 4.86 16.99
CA ALA A 207 -55.34 4.67 15.72
C ALA A 207 -54.73 3.26 15.64
N LEU A 208 -54.09 2.76 16.69
CA LEU A 208 -53.55 1.41 16.77
C LEU A 208 -54.64 0.36 16.63
N ARG A 209 -55.76 0.52 17.27
CA ARG A 209 -56.88 -0.42 17.17
C ARG A 209 -57.48 -0.43 15.78
N LYS A 210 -57.62 0.71 15.13
CA LYS A 210 -58.15 0.79 13.75
C LYS A 210 -57.28 0.04 12.74
N GLN A 211 -55.97 0.02 12.94
CA GLN A 211 -55.09 -0.71 12.03
C GLN A 211 -54.92 -2.20 12.38
N GLY A 212 -55.50 -2.65 13.50
CA GLY A 212 -55.41 -4.04 13.94
C GLY A 212 -54.05 -4.49 14.46
N ASP A 213 -53.13 -3.57 14.68
CA ASP A 213 -51.83 -3.83 15.26
C ASP A 213 -51.62 -2.84 16.41
N ASN A 214 -51.32 -3.33 17.59
CA ASN A 214 -51.12 -2.53 18.79
C ASN A 214 -49.64 -2.11 19.04
N SER A 215 -48.72 -2.45 18.18
CA SER A 215 -47.30 -2.24 18.40
C SER A 215 -46.66 -1.12 17.55
N VAL A 216 -47.17 -0.87 16.36
CA VAL A 216 -46.56 0.09 15.40
C VAL A 216 -47.67 0.93 14.74
N LEU A 217 -47.54 2.25 14.80
CA LEU A 217 -48.47 3.14 14.07
C LEU A 217 -48.18 3.09 12.55
N THR A 218 -49.26 2.84 11.76
CA THR A 218 -49.20 2.85 10.31
C THR A 218 -49.98 4.02 9.69
N GLN A 219 -50.75 4.77 10.50
CA GLN A 219 -51.51 5.93 10.04
C GLN A 219 -51.05 7.20 10.75
N PRO A 220 -51.06 8.35 10.09
CA PRO A 220 -50.61 9.61 10.71
C PRO A 220 -51.45 9.99 11.94
N VAL A 221 -50.78 10.49 12.98
CA VAL A 221 -51.44 11.00 14.19
C VAL A 221 -50.95 12.41 14.45
N SER A 222 -51.51 13.38 13.78
CA SER A 222 -51.38 14.81 14.06
C SER A 222 -49.97 15.44 14.12
N PHE A 223 -49.00 14.88 13.42
CA PHE A 223 -47.70 15.53 13.25
C PHE A 223 -47.59 16.15 11.87
N ALA A 224 -47.28 17.42 11.78
CA ALA A 224 -46.91 18.04 10.54
C ALA A 224 -45.38 17.82 10.27
N GLN A 225 -45.02 17.81 8.99
CA GLN A 225 -43.64 17.62 8.55
C GLN A 225 -42.63 18.60 9.18
N LYS A 226 -43.04 19.83 9.45
CA LYS A 226 -42.31 20.91 10.09
C LYS A 226 -42.08 20.71 11.59
N ASP A 227 -42.75 19.74 12.18
CA ASP A 227 -42.72 19.50 13.61
C ASP A 227 -41.55 18.64 14.05
N TRP A 228 -40.65 18.28 13.16
CA TRP A 228 -39.43 17.55 13.49
C TRP A 228 -38.23 18.48 13.46
N GLU A 229 -37.50 18.47 14.58
CA GLU A 229 -36.24 19.18 14.70
C GLU A 229 -35.07 18.25 14.43
N SER A 230 -34.10 18.73 13.66
CA SER A 230 -32.88 17.99 13.37
C SER A 230 -31.95 17.98 14.58
N ARG A 231 -31.30 16.82 14.82
CA ARG A 231 -30.36 16.65 15.94
C ARG A 231 -29.03 16.10 15.41
N THR A 232 -27.96 16.55 16.06
CA THR A 232 -26.60 16.12 15.78
C THR A 232 -26.08 15.27 16.93
N PHE A 233 -25.49 14.13 16.58
CA PHE A 233 -24.90 13.19 17.50
C PHE A 233 -23.43 13.03 17.11
N SER A 234 -22.55 13.47 18.00
CA SER A 234 -21.11 13.26 17.88
C SER A 234 -20.68 12.26 18.95
N ILE A 235 -20.26 11.09 18.53
CA ILE A 235 -19.90 9.96 19.41
C ILE A 235 -18.51 9.48 18.97
N GLY A 236 -17.54 9.43 19.89
CA GLY A 236 -16.19 9.04 19.57
C GLY A 236 -16.13 7.66 18.90
N GLN A 237 -16.84 6.69 19.49
CA GLN A 237 -17.01 5.37 18.87
C GLN A 237 -18.36 4.76 19.28
N LEU A 238 -19.12 4.32 18.31
CA LEU A 238 -20.34 3.54 18.53
C LEU A 238 -20.00 2.06 18.38
N LYS A 239 -20.17 1.31 19.47
CA LYS A 239 -19.93 -0.14 19.50
C LYS A 239 -21.25 -0.88 19.58
N LEU A 240 -21.49 -1.76 18.63
CA LEU A 240 -22.72 -2.55 18.54
C LEU A 240 -22.36 -4.03 18.68
N LYS A 241 -22.93 -4.69 19.66
CA LYS A 241 -22.68 -6.10 19.92
C LYS A 241 -24.01 -6.85 20.03
N GLY A 242 -24.29 -7.71 19.07
CA GLY A 242 -25.54 -8.46 19.04
C GLY A 242 -26.77 -7.55 19.07
N ALA A 243 -26.72 -6.38 18.47
CA ALA A 243 -27.70 -5.32 18.58
C ALA A 243 -28.26 -4.93 17.22
N ALA A 244 -29.47 -4.35 17.23
CA ALA A 244 -30.02 -3.64 16.08
C ALA A 244 -29.78 -2.13 16.23
N PHE A 245 -29.44 -1.47 15.13
CA PHE A 245 -29.17 -0.03 15.11
C PHE A 245 -29.94 0.64 13.98
N SER A 246 -30.59 1.76 14.30
CA SER A 246 -31.26 2.60 13.34
C SER A 246 -30.86 4.05 13.47
N LEU A 247 -30.28 4.60 12.41
CA LEU A 247 -30.12 6.05 12.24
C LEU A 247 -31.33 6.52 11.42
N SER A 248 -32.25 7.21 12.08
CA SER A 248 -33.51 7.59 11.46
C SER A 248 -33.51 9.04 10.99
N ARG A 249 -34.62 9.49 10.46
CA ARG A 249 -34.78 10.83 9.88
C ARG A 249 -34.42 11.94 10.84
N ASN A 250 -33.96 13.05 10.28
CA ASN A 250 -33.62 14.28 11.00
C ASN A 250 -32.44 14.13 11.99
N ALA A 251 -31.57 13.15 11.78
CA ALA A 251 -30.41 12.91 12.63
C ALA A 251 -29.13 12.86 11.82
N THR A 252 -28.10 13.51 12.35
CA THR A 252 -26.73 13.38 11.86
C THR A 252 -25.89 12.69 12.92
N LEU A 253 -25.24 11.58 12.54
CA LEU A 253 -24.30 10.88 13.41
C LEU A 253 -22.90 11.04 12.85
N THR A 254 -22.01 11.56 13.65
CA THR A 254 -20.57 11.65 13.38
C THR A 254 -19.82 10.80 14.38
N GLY A 255 -18.96 9.91 13.89
CA GLY A 255 -18.16 9.00 14.69
C GLY A 255 -18.00 7.65 14.00
N ASP A 256 -17.13 6.83 14.54
CA ASP A 256 -16.86 5.51 13.97
C ASP A 256 -17.79 4.46 14.58
N ILE A 257 -18.18 3.49 13.76
CA ILE A 257 -18.99 2.35 14.19
C ILE A 257 -18.11 1.10 14.19
N ASP A 258 -18.12 0.38 15.31
CA ASP A 258 -17.57 -0.96 15.44
C ASP A 258 -18.72 -1.92 15.76
N ALA A 259 -19.07 -2.77 14.78
CA ALA A 259 -20.22 -3.65 14.88
C ALA A 259 -19.78 -5.12 14.82
N ASP A 260 -20.34 -5.92 15.71
CA ASP A 260 -20.18 -7.35 15.73
C ASP A 260 -21.53 -8.01 15.93
N ASN A 261 -21.94 -8.88 15.02
CA ASN A 261 -23.23 -9.54 15.04
C ASN A 261 -24.40 -8.55 15.18
N ALA A 262 -24.33 -7.47 14.42
CA ALA A 262 -25.30 -6.39 14.48
C ALA A 262 -26.05 -6.24 13.15
N THR A 263 -27.24 -5.66 13.23
CA THR A 263 -28.03 -5.26 12.07
C THR A 263 -28.22 -3.75 12.10
N MET A 264 -27.72 -3.06 11.07
CA MET A 264 -27.68 -1.61 11.01
C MET A 264 -28.47 -1.07 9.82
N VAL A 265 -29.26 -0.05 10.05
CA VAL A 265 -29.94 0.71 8.99
C VAL A 265 -29.60 2.18 9.14
N LEU A 266 -28.91 2.74 8.18
CA LEU A 266 -28.60 4.17 8.09
C LEU A 266 -29.58 4.79 7.09
N GLY A 267 -30.40 5.73 7.59
CA GLY A 267 -31.54 6.25 6.85
C GLY A 267 -32.79 5.41 7.06
N SER A 268 -32.98 4.91 8.27
CA SER A 268 -34.12 4.07 8.61
C SER A 268 -35.44 4.87 8.58
N ASP A 269 -36.47 4.22 8.11
CA ASP A 269 -37.85 4.74 8.21
C ASP A 269 -38.52 4.40 9.54
N SER A 270 -37.93 3.56 10.35
CA SER A 270 -38.38 3.26 11.69
C SER A 270 -37.92 4.33 12.67
N LEU A 271 -38.85 4.77 13.49
CA LEU A 271 -38.58 5.77 14.54
C LEU A 271 -39.60 5.61 15.68
N TYR A 272 -39.33 6.34 16.76
CA TYR A 272 -40.27 6.37 17.89
C TYR A 272 -40.88 7.76 18.06
N LEU A 273 -42.14 7.77 18.43
CA LEU A 273 -42.91 8.96 18.76
C LEU A 273 -43.16 8.97 20.29
N ASP A 274 -42.73 10.04 20.94
CA ASP A 274 -43.02 10.25 22.37
C ASP A 274 -44.32 11.04 22.43
N MET A 275 -45.41 10.35 22.76
CA MET A 275 -46.73 10.94 22.76
C MET A 275 -47.03 11.43 24.15
N LYS A 276 -47.32 12.75 24.31
CA LYS A 276 -47.83 13.34 25.53
C LYS A 276 -49.32 13.50 25.40
N ASP A 277 -50.02 13.15 26.45
CA ASP A 277 -51.46 13.51 26.53
C ASP A 277 -51.62 14.98 26.89
N GLY A 278 -52.80 15.51 26.70
CA GLY A 278 -53.08 16.93 27.01
C GLY A 278 -52.96 17.34 28.49
N THR A 279 -52.71 16.42 29.39
CA THR A 279 -52.50 16.64 30.83
C THR A 279 -51.07 16.81 31.23
N GLY A 280 -50.13 16.68 30.30
CA GLY A 280 -48.67 16.73 30.55
C GLY A 280 -48.06 15.42 31.00
N SER A 281 -48.83 14.34 31.09
CA SER A 281 -48.29 13.00 31.37
C SER A 281 -47.71 12.37 30.10
N SER A 282 -46.55 11.75 30.22
CA SER A 282 -45.96 11.01 29.12
C SER A 282 -46.62 9.62 28.98
N SER A 283 -47.08 9.29 27.78
CA SER A 283 -47.37 7.90 27.43
C SER A 283 -46.09 7.17 26.99
N ALA A 284 -46.15 5.82 26.95
CA ALA A 284 -45.02 5.04 26.45
C ALA A 284 -44.69 5.43 25.01
N PRO A 285 -43.40 5.42 24.61
CA PRO A 285 -43.00 5.70 23.22
C PRO A 285 -43.63 4.69 22.27
N VAL A 286 -44.09 5.16 21.13
CA VAL A 286 -44.77 4.34 20.12
C VAL A 286 -43.91 4.27 18.87
N LYS A 287 -43.63 3.06 18.38
CA LYS A 287 -42.91 2.84 17.16
C LYS A 287 -43.79 3.13 15.96
N GLY A 288 -43.25 3.82 14.98
CA GLY A 288 -43.91 4.15 13.74
C GLY A 288 -42.92 4.25 12.60
N THR A 289 -43.39 4.78 11.48
CA THR A 289 -42.53 5.05 10.30
C THR A 289 -42.37 6.55 10.09
N SER A 290 -41.37 6.95 9.34
CA SER A 290 -41.13 8.35 8.98
C SER A 290 -42.34 8.97 8.28
N ALA A 291 -43.00 8.24 7.38
CA ALA A 291 -44.20 8.73 6.69
C ALA A 291 -45.35 8.99 7.66
N VAL A 292 -45.58 8.09 8.60
CA VAL A 292 -46.62 8.18 9.60
C VAL A 292 -46.38 9.33 10.57
N GLY A 293 -45.14 9.48 11.02
CA GLY A 293 -44.73 10.51 11.95
C GLY A 293 -44.49 11.88 11.33
N GLY A 294 -44.56 12.00 10.02
CA GLY A 294 -44.26 13.26 9.32
C GLY A 294 -42.78 13.65 9.28
N ALA A 295 -41.86 12.73 9.60
CA ALA A 295 -40.43 12.97 9.53
C ALA A 295 -39.91 12.89 8.09
N SER A 296 -39.46 14.01 7.54
CA SER A 296 -39.01 14.09 6.15
C SER A 296 -37.60 14.59 5.98
N GLY A 297 -36.95 14.99 7.05
CA GLY A 297 -35.53 15.40 6.98
C GLY A 297 -34.59 14.24 6.67
N SER A 298 -33.45 14.52 6.14
CA SER A 298 -32.45 13.50 5.82
C SER A 298 -31.76 12.96 7.07
N SER A 299 -31.23 11.77 6.95
CA SER A 299 -30.28 11.18 7.89
C SER A 299 -28.89 11.28 7.28
N THR A 300 -27.90 11.60 8.09
CA THR A 300 -26.50 11.70 7.63
C THR A 300 -25.59 10.93 8.57
N PHE A 301 -24.78 10.08 8.01
CA PHE A 301 -23.70 9.40 8.76
C PHE A 301 -22.35 9.86 8.21
N ARG A 302 -21.44 10.22 9.12
CA ARG A 302 -20.05 10.55 8.80
C ARG A 302 -19.11 9.81 9.75
N GLY A 303 -18.32 8.91 9.20
CA GLY A 303 -17.37 8.12 9.96
C GLY A 303 -17.03 6.83 9.26
N ASN A 304 -16.22 6.01 9.91
CA ASN A 304 -15.81 4.72 9.39
C ASN A 304 -16.61 3.61 10.07
N VAL A 305 -16.99 2.60 9.29
CA VAL A 305 -17.69 1.43 9.78
C VAL A 305 -16.73 0.24 9.71
N ASN A 306 -16.50 -0.37 10.87
CA ASN A 306 -15.83 -1.66 10.98
C ASN A 306 -16.85 -2.69 11.45
N MET A 307 -17.11 -3.71 10.64
CA MET A 307 -18.18 -4.65 10.92
C MET A 307 -17.76 -6.09 10.68
N ARG A 308 -18.23 -6.97 11.54
CA ARG A 308 -18.02 -8.41 11.50
C ARG A 308 -19.35 -9.13 11.73
N HIS A 309 -19.65 -10.16 10.94
CA HIS A 309 -20.88 -10.95 11.03
C HIS A 309 -22.14 -10.07 11.14
N SER A 310 -22.16 -8.99 10.39
CA SER A 310 -23.17 -7.95 10.53
C SER A 310 -23.83 -7.63 9.18
N ALA A 311 -24.95 -6.92 9.22
CA ALA A 311 -25.63 -6.43 8.05
C ALA A 311 -25.76 -4.90 8.14
N LEU A 312 -25.47 -4.21 7.06
CA LEU A 312 -25.59 -2.76 6.93
C LEU A 312 -26.47 -2.43 5.73
N THR A 313 -27.51 -1.65 5.98
CA THR A 313 -28.34 -1.06 4.93
C THR A 313 -28.16 0.45 4.94
N VAL A 314 -27.83 1.03 3.80
CA VAL A 314 -27.64 2.47 3.65
C VAL A 314 -28.72 3.02 2.73
N ARG A 315 -29.59 3.85 3.27
CA ARG A 315 -30.75 4.43 2.55
C ARG A 315 -30.70 5.95 2.43
N ASP A 316 -29.70 6.58 3.03
CA ASP A 316 -29.55 8.03 3.04
C ASP A 316 -28.08 8.40 2.98
N HIS A 317 -27.70 9.61 3.40
CA HIS A 317 -26.34 10.12 3.28
C HIS A 317 -25.33 9.32 4.10
N PHE A 318 -24.26 8.93 3.47
CA PHE A 318 -23.13 8.23 4.08
C PHE A 318 -21.81 8.79 3.53
N THR A 319 -20.92 9.13 4.43
CA THR A 319 -19.55 9.51 4.08
C THR A 319 -18.57 8.83 5.03
N GLY A 320 -17.65 8.06 4.49
CA GLY A 320 -16.63 7.36 5.27
C GLY A 320 -16.16 6.10 4.58
N SER A 321 -15.48 5.25 5.31
CA SER A 321 -14.99 3.96 4.80
C SER A 321 -15.69 2.78 5.49
N ILE A 322 -15.68 1.63 4.82
CA ILE A 322 -16.27 0.40 5.34
C ILE A 322 -15.20 -0.68 5.32
N THR A 323 -14.94 -1.27 6.48
CA THR A 323 -14.15 -2.49 6.61
C THR A 323 -15.08 -3.58 7.13
N ALA A 324 -15.30 -4.61 6.33
CA ALA A 324 -16.27 -5.65 6.65
C ALA A 324 -15.67 -7.04 6.50
N SER A 325 -16.07 -7.95 7.38
CA SER A 325 -15.79 -9.37 7.25
C SER A 325 -17.07 -10.18 7.54
N ASP A 326 -17.31 -11.19 6.73
CA ASP A 326 -18.46 -12.08 6.85
C ASP A 326 -19.79 -11.33 7.01
N SER A 327 -19.98 -10.27 6.23
CA SER A 327 -21.04 -9.29 6.39
C SER A 327 -21.79 -9.04 5.09
N ARG A 328 -22.91 -8.34 5.18
CA ARG A 328 -23.68 -7.92 4.03
C ARG A 328 -23.92 -6.41 4.07
N ILE A 329 -23.77 -5.77 2.93
CA ILE A 329 -23.97 -4.33 2.77
C ILE A 329 -24.92 -4.10 1.61
N ALA A 330 -26.00 -3.38 1.86
CA ALA A 330 -26.97 -3.00 0.85
C ALA A 330 -27.08 -1.47 0.77
N VAL A 331 -26.90 -0.92 -0.42
CA VAL A 331 -26.94 0.51 -0.70
C VAL A 331 -28.09 0.79 -1.64
N SER A 332 -29.03 1.64 -1.22
CA SER A 332 -30.11 2.12 -2.06
C SER A 332 -30.22 3.66 -2.11
N SER A 333 -29.28 4.34 -1.50
CA SER A 333 -29.17 5.80 -1.46
C SER A 333 -28.33 6.32 -2.62
N GLU A 334 -28.70 7.50 -3.14
CA GLU A 334 -27.91 8.23 -4.14
C GLU A 334 -26.70 8.98 -3.53
N ASN A 335 -26.64 9.07 -2.21
CA ASN A 335 -25.70 9.93 -1.49
C ASN A 335 -24.75 9.12 -0.61
N VAL A 336 -24.18 8.06 -1.16
CA VAL A 336 -23.19 7.23 -0.47
C VAL A 336 -21.82 7.47 -1.05
N ARG A 337 -20.91 7.94 -0.21
CA ARG A 337 -19.55 8.26 -0.60
C ARG A 337 -18.59 7.49 0.27
N LEU A 338 -17.82 6.62 -0.34
CA LEU A 338 -16.71 5.94 0.31
C LEU A 338 -15.44 6.77 0.13
N GLU A 339 -14.86 7.22 1.24
CA GLU A 339 -13.60 7.94 1.28
C GLU A 339 -12.54 7.09 1.96
N GLY A 340 -11.30 7.19 1.50
CA GLY A 340 -10.24 6.32 1.97
C GLY A 340 -10.35 4.92 1.38
N ASN A 341 -9.81 3.94 2.06
CA ASN A 341 -9.79 2.55 1.60
C ASN A 341 -10.85 1.73 2.31
N SER A 342 -11.78 1.17 1.55
CA SER A 342 -12.77 0.21 2.04
C SER A 342 -12.39 -1.19 1.62
N ARG A 343 -12.45 -2.12 2.56
CA ARG A 343 -12.12 -3.53 2.31
C ARG A 343 -13.24 -4.44 2.79
N LEU A 344 -13.73 -5.27 1.89
CA LEU A 344 -14.81 -6.21 2.16
C LEU A 344 -14.27 -7.63 1.97
N THR A 345 -14.16 -8.39 3.04
CA THR A 345 -13.68 -9.76 3.03
C THR A 345 -14.81 -10.72 3.31
N SER A 346 -15.03 -11.70 2.45
CA SER A 346 -16.14 -12.65 2.56
C SER A 346 -17.49 -11.96 2.77
N SER A 347 -17.67 -10.82 2.11
CA SER A 347 -18.83 -9.95 2.32
C SER A 347 -19.49 -9.60 1.01
N ALA A 348 -20.81 -9.47 1.04
CA ALA A 348 -21.59 -9.10 -0.12
C ALA A 348 -21.90 -7.60 -0.11
N LEU A 349 -21.76 -6.96 -1.25
CA LEU A 349 -22.12 -5.57 -1.46
C LEU A 349 -23.10 -5.49 -2.62
N THR A 350 -24.27 -4.93 -2.37
CA THR A 350 -25.32 -4.72 -3.37
C THR A 350 -25.71 -3.25 -3.44
N VAL A 351 -25.74 -2.70 -4.64
CA VAL A 351 -26.26 -1.35 -4.91
C VAL A 351 -27.52 -1.51 -5.76
N SER A 352 -28.63 -1.05 -5.25
CA SER A 352 -29.92 -1.31 -5.89
C SER A 352 -30.87 -0.12 -5.88
N ASP A 353 -31.95 -0.23 -6.62
CA ASP A 353 -33.10 0.67 -6.57
C ASP A 353 -32.78 2.15 -6.80
N GLY A 354 -31.87 2.42 -7.76
CA GLY A 354 -31.43 3.76 -8.07
C GLY A 354 -30.32 4.26 -7.15
N GLY A 355 -29.80 3.42 -6.26
CA GLY A 355 -28.68 3.75 -5.39
C GLY A 355 -27.42 4.06 -6.19
N ARG A 356 -26.58 4.92 -5.62
CA ARG A 356 -25.33 5.33 -6.21
C ARG A 356 -24.21 5.25 -5.19
N LEU A 357 -23.23 4.42 -5.46
CA LEU A 357 -22.04 4.28 -4.64
C LEU A 357 -20.90 5.05 -5.29
N HIS A 358 -20.51 6.15 -4.67
CA HIS A 358 -19.39 6.97 -5.09
C HIS A 358 -18.14 6.59 -4.31
N VAL A 359 -17.18 5.96 -4.96
CA VAL A 359 -15.92 5.57 -4.37
C VAL A 359 -14.87 6.62 -4.68
N LYS A 360 -14.43 7.32 -3.63
CA LYS A 360 -13.32 8.28 -3.67
C LYS A 360 -12.16 7.70 -2.86
N GLY A 361 -11.35 6.90 -3.48
CA GLY A 361 -10.32 6.12 -2.82
C GLY A 361 -10.35 4.71 -3.32
N GLY A 362 -10.12 3.74 -2.45
CA GLY A 362 -10.09 2.33 -2.80
C GLY A 362 -11.29 1.55 -2.31
N LEU A 363 -11.77 0.64 -3.14
CA LEU A 363 -12.72 -0.40 -2.75
C LEU A 363 -12.16 -1.75 -3.16
N GLU A 364 -11.86 -2.59 -2.19
CA GLU A 364 -11.43 -3.96 -2.40
C GLU A 364 -12.50 -4.92 -1.91
N THR A 365 -12.89 -5.87 -2.74
CA THR A 365 -13.88 -6.88 -2.38
C THR A 365 -13.57 -8.21 -3.04
N ASP A 366 -13.59 -9.28 -2.26
CA ASP A 366 -13.46 -10.65 -2.76
C ASP A 366 -14.81 -11.24 -3.17
N GLY A 367 -15.90 -10.73 -2.63
CA GLY A 367 -17.26 -11.17 -2.94
C GLY A 367 -17.93 -10.42 -4.09
N GLY A 368 -17.24 -9.46 -4.70
CA GLY A 368 -17.75 -8.66 -5.80
C GLY A 368 -18.75 -7.60 -5.39
N VAL A 369 -19.18 -6.80 -6.38
CA VAL A 369 -20.22 -5.79 -6.25
C VAL A 369 -21.39 -6.21 -7.13
N THR A 370 -22.56 -6.31 -6.53
CA THR A 370 -23.80 -6.57 -7.28
C THR A 370 -24.53 -5.24 -7.51
N LEU A 371 -24.83 -4.95 -8.77
CA LEU A 371 -25.62 -3.79 -9.17
C LEU A 371 -26.96 -4.24 -9.72
N ASP A 372 -28.03 -3.88 -9.05
CA ASP A 372 -29.40 -4.10 -9.51
C ASP A 372 -30.10 -2.75 -9.63
N ARG A 373 -30.08 -2.14 -10.80
CA ARG A 373 -30.52 -0.76 -11.04
C ARG A 373 -29.78 0.24 -10.16
N GLY A 374 -28.53 -0.03 -9.91
CA GLY A 374 -27.64 0.81 -9.14
C GLY A 374 -26.46 1.29 -9.98
N THR A 375 -25.76 2.27 -9.46
CA THR A 375 -24.59 2.88 -10.11
C THR A 375 -23.38 2.79 -9.19
N LEU A 376 -22.25 2.38 -9.75
CA LEU A 376 -20.94 2.44 -9.10
C LEU A 376 -20.09 3.47 -9.83
N LEU A 377 -19.71 4.54 -9.12
CA LEU A 377 -18.78 5.54 -9.60
C LEU A 377 -17.46 5.37 -8.87
N VAL A 378 -16.39 5.10 -9.60
CA VAL A 378 -15.04 5.09 -9.06
C VAL A 378 -14.34 6.36 -9.53
N ASP A 379 -14.01 7.23 -8.59
CA ASP A 379 -13.58 8.60 -8.85
C ASP A 379 -12.14 8.81 -8.39
N GLY A 380 -11.26 8.93 -9.36
CA GLY A 380 -9.84 9.23 -9.15
C GLY A 380 -9.52 10.72 -9.04
N GLY A 381 -10.52 11.56 -8.99
CA GLY A 381 -10.37 13.02 -8.90
C GLY A 381 -10.43 13.73 -10.24
N SER A 382 -10.18 15.04 -10.19
CA SER A 382 -10.25 15.91 -11.35
C SER A 382 -8.97 16.00 -12.17
N VAL A 383 -7.89 15.40 -11.69
CA VAL A 383 -6.62 15.38 -12.43
C VAL A 383 -6.76 14.33 -13.53
N ARG A 384 -7.06 14.85 -14.71
CA ARG A 384 -7.16 14.05 -15.91
C ARG A 384 -5.85 13.31 -16.12
N ASN A 385 -5.94 12.03 -16.40
CA ASN A 385 -4.85 11.17 -16.81
C ASN A 385 -3.88 10.69 -15.70
N ASP A 386 -4.15 10.93 -14.44
CA ASP A 386 -3.23 10.46 -13.41
C ASP A 386 -3.00 8.93 -13.52
N VAL A 387 -4.06 8.15 -13.56
CA VAL A 387 -3.94 6.68 -13.68
C VAL A 387 -3.51 6.28 -15.09
N TYR A 388 -4.09 6.88 -16.11
CA TYR A 388 -3.77 6.57 -17.50
C TYR A 388 -2.31 6.88 -17.82
N GLU A 389 -1.83 8.08 -17.48
CA GLU A 389 -0.44 8.50 -17.69
C GLU A 389 0.54 7.62 -16.88
N ARG A 390 0.23 7.34 -15.63
CA ARG A 390 1.07 6.47 -14.80
C ARG A 390 1.14 5.06 -15.36
N LEU A 391 0.03 4.53 -15.87
CA LEU A 391 0.01 3.21 -16.48
C LEU A 391 0.82 3.18 -17.78
N LEU A 392 0.71 4.21 -18.60
CA LEU A 392 1.50 4.32 -19.83
C LEU A 392 2.99 4.38 -19.49
N ALA A 393 3.40 5.26 -18.59
CA ALA A 393 4.79 5.38 -18.15
C ALA A 393 5.31 4.04 -17.59
N TRP A 394 4.54 3.41 -16.74
CA TRP A 394 4.90 2.13 -16.15
C TRP A 394 5.03 1.04 -17.23
N SER A 395 4.13 0.99 -18.21
CA SER A 395 4.19 0.01 -19.29
C SER A 395 5.37 0.24 -20.22
N GLU A 396 5.80 1.47 -20.37
CA GLU A 396 6.99 1.83 -21.14
C GLU A 396 8.28 1.43 -20.42
N GLU A 397 8.34 1.68 -19.13
CA GLU A 397 9.54 1.35 -18.35
C GLU A 397 9.73 -0.15 -18.11
N ARG A 398 8.67 -0.88 -17.88
CA ARG A 398 8.73 -2.26 -17.40
C ARG A 398 8.16 -3.30 -18.35
N GLY A 399 7.54 -2.86 -19.42
CA GLY A 399 6.89 -3.76 -20.35
C GLY A 399 5.66 -4.46 -19.78
N GLY A 400 5.06 -3.94 -18.73
CA GLY A 400 3.82 -4.46 -18.19
C GLY A 400 3.78 -4.61 -16.67
N LEU A 401 2.91 -5.48 -16.18
CA LEU A 401 2.74 -5.75 -14.75
C LEU A 401 3.96 -6.48 -14.18
N ASN A 402 4.34 -6.19 -12.94
CA ASN A 402 5.50 -6.81 -12.33
C ASN A 402 5.26 -8.30 -12.02
N GLY A 403 6.35 -9.04 -11.86
CA GLY A 403 6.29 -10.48 -11.64
C GLY A 403 5.75 -10.89 -10.28
N SER A 404 5.62 -9.98 -9.32
CA SER A 404 4.99 -10.28 -8.03
C SER A 404 3.49 -10.49 -8.17
N GLY A 405 2.90 -10.11 -9.30
CA GLY A 405 1.47 -10.21 -9.55
C GLY A 405 0.65 -9.17 -8.83
N GLU A 406 1.29 -8.36 -8.03
CA GLU A 406 0.65 -7.25 -7.37
C GLU A 406 0.72 -5.99 -8.23
N TYR A 407 -0.34 -5.24 -8.20
CA TYR A 407 -0.46 -4.01 -8.95
C TYR A 407 -0.02 -2.83 -8.08
N ASP A 408 1.20 -2.91 -7.54
CA ASP A 408 1.71 -2.01 -6.51
C ASP A 408 1.61 -0.54 -6.90
N PHE A 409 1.82 -0.24 -8.17
CA PHE A 409 1.69 1.14 -8.64
C PHE A 409 0.23 1.63 -8.57
N MET A 410 -0.74 0.73 -8.55
CA MET A 410 -2.16 1.05 -8.50
C MET A 410 -2.64 1.33 -7.07
N THR A 411 -1.94 0.85 -6.06
CA THR A 411 -2.32 1.07 -4.66
C THR A 411 -2.27 2.54 -4.26
N GLY A 412 -1.52 3.34 -4.99
CA GLY A 412 -1.49 4.79 -4.85
C GLY A 412 -2.48 5.55 -5.73
N ALA A 413 -3.31 4.85 -6.51
CA ALA A 413 -4.31 5.51 -7.34
C ALA A 413 -5.39 6.15 -6.47
N ALA A 414 -5.80 7.37 -6.84
CA ALA A 414 -6.81 8.09 -6.09
C ALA A 414 -8.19 7.43 -6.15
N GLY A 415 -8.45 6.60 -7.17
CA GLY A 415 -9.66 5.79 -7.30
C GLY A 415 -9.30 4.37 -7.73
N LEU A 416 -9.65 3.38 -6.92
CA LEU A 416 -9.34 1.98 -7.19
C LEU A 416 -10.55 1.10 -6.87
N LEU A 417 -10.89 0.24 -7.82
CA LEU A 417 -11.80 -0.88 -7.60
C LEU A 417 -11.02 -2.17 -7.81
N ARG A 418 -10.90 -2.98 -6.76
CA ARG A 418 -10.39 -4.35 -6.86
C ARG A 418 -11.53 -5.31 -6.54
N GLY A 419 -12.03 -5.97 -7.55
CA GLY A 419 -13.17 -6.88 -7.42
C GLY A 419 -13.82 -7.14 -8.76
N TYR A 420 -14.87 -7.96 -8.74
CA TYR A 420 -15.71 -8.17 -9.91
C TYR A 420 -17.06 -7.50 -9.71
N VAL A 421 -17.76 -7.24 -10.80
CA VAL A 421 -19.06 -6.59 -10.79
C VAL A 421 -20.09 -7.49 -11.47
N ARG A 422 -21.19 -7.73 -10.79
CA ARG A 422 -22.38 -8.38 -11.32
C ARG A 422 -23.49 -7.35 -11.46
N GLY A 423 -23.62 -6.80 -12.65
CA GLY A 423 -24.49 -5.65 -12.84
C GLY A 423 -25.08 -5.55 -14.24
N SER A 424 -25.66 -6.63 -14.76
CA SER A 424 -26.35 -6.58 -16.06
C SER A 424 -27.51 -5.59 -16.09
N ALA A 425 -27.97 -5.12 -14.94
CA ALA A 425 -28.95 -4.06 -14.76
C ALA A 425 -28.38 -2.82 -14.09
N GLY A 426 -27.06 -2.67 -14.01
CA GLY A 426 -26.40 -1.56 -13.33
C GLY A 426 -25.35 -0.87 -14.17
N ASN A 427 -24.95 0.31 -13.72
CA ASN A 427 -24.00 1.16 -14.41
C ASN A 427 -22.71 1.29 -13.62
N VAL A 428 -21.59 1.30 -14.33
CA VAL A 428 -20.27 1.59 -13.77
C VAL A 428 -19.72 2.81 -14.49
N ASN A 429 -19.20 3.75 -13.72
CA ASN A 429 -18.53 4.93 -14.22
C ASN A 429 -17.13 5.01 -13.61
N LEU A 430 -16.11 5.00 -14.45
CA LEU A 430 -14.72 5.11 -14.04
C LEU A 430 -14.18 6.46 -14.49
N GLN A 431 -13.71 7.28 -13.55
CA GLN A 431 -13.13 8.59 -13.83
C GLN A 431 -11.71 8.64 -13.25
N ASN A 432 -10.70 8.69 -14.11
CA ASN A 432 -9.29 8.69 -13.71
C ASN A 432 -8.99 7.62 -12.66
N ALA A 433 -9.59 6.45 -12.81
CA ALA A 433 -9.58 5.37 -11.83
C ALA A 433 -9.01 4.09 -12.42
N ALA A 434 -8.77 3.14 -11.56
CA ALA A 434 -8.35 1.81 -11.96
C ALA A 434 -9.37 0.76 -11.51
N TRP A 435 -9.69 -0.15 -12.40
CA TRP A 435 -10.48 -1.32 -12.07
C TRP A 435 -9.66 -2.58 -12.29
N MET A 436 -9.43 -3.31 -11.23
CA MET A 436 -8.71 -4.58 -11.23
C MET A 436 -9.71 -5.70 -11.03
N MET A 437 -10.09 -6.37 -12.11
CA MET A 437 -11.07 -7.44 -12.07
C MET A 437 -10.50 -8.69 -11.40
N THR A 438 -11.27 -9.25 -10.50
CA THR A 438 -10.93 -10.50 -9.83
C THR A 438 -11.82 -11.66 -10.27
N GLY A 439 -12.75 -11.41 -11.17
CA GLY A 439 -13.65 -12.40 -11.74
C GLY A 439 -14.37 -11.85 -12.96
N ASN A 440 -15.10 -12.73 -13.65
CA ASN A 440 -15.95 -12.32 -14.74
C ASN A 440 -16.95 -11.26 -14.26
N SER A 441 -17.13 -10.23 -15.08
CA SER A 441 -17.93 -9.08 -14.72
C SER A 441 -18.95 -8.76 -15.79
N SER A 442 -20.05 -8.21 -15.36
CA SER A 442 -21.13 -7.77 -16.26
C SER A 442 -21.68 -6.42 -15.82
N VAL A 443 -21.98 -5.56 -16.78
CA VAL A 443 -22.59 -4.25 -16.55
C VAL A 443 -23.59 -3.96 -17.65
N LYS A 444 -24.62 -3.17 -17.35
CA LYS A 444 -25.53 -2.68 -18.38
C LYS A 444 -24.88 -1.59 -19.20
N HIS A 445 -24.29 -0.62 -18.54
CA HIS A 445 -23.55 0.48 -19.16
C HIS A 445 -22.26 0.75 -18.41
N LEU A 446 -21.17 0.86 -19.15
CA LEU A 446 -19.87 1.27 -18.63
C LEU A 446 -19.45 2.56 -19.30
N GLU A 447 -19.14 3.54 -18.48
CA GLU A 447 -18.52 4.79 -18.88
C GLU A 447 -17.11 4.85 -18.28
N SER A 448 -16.10 5.07 -19.10
CA SER A 448 -14.71 5.12 -18.64
C SER A 448 -13.98 6.30 -19.29
N SER A 449 -13.39 7.12 -18.48
CA SER A 449 -12.60 8.26 -18.89
C SER A 449 -11.27 8.29 -18.14
N GLY A 450 -10.16 8.30 -18.87
CA GLY A 450 -8.83 8.39 -18.31
C GLY A 450 -8.48 7.26 -17.34
N SER A 451 -9.02 6.08 -17.53
CA SER A 451 -8.98 5.00 -16.57
C SER A 451 -8.26 3.78 -17.12
N ALA A 452 -7.92 2.86 -16.23
CA ALA A 452 -7.29 1.60 -16.57
C ALA A 452 -8.14 0.42 -16.10
N LEU A 453 -8.36 -0.55 -16.99
CA LEU A 453 -9.07 -1.77 -16.70
C LEU A 453 -8.12 -2.95 -16.83
N TYR A 454 -7.87 -3.62 -15.72
CA TYR A 454 -7.14 -4.87 -15.69
C TYR A 454 -8.10 -6.04 -15.65
N PHE A 455 -8.08 -6.86 -16.67
CA PHE A 455 -9.02 -7.98 -16.79
C PHE A 455 -8.63 -9.17 -15.92
N SER A 456 -7.34 -9.37 -15.70
CA SER A 456 -6.82 -10.46 -14.87
C SER A 456 -5.47 -10.09 -14.29
N ARG A 457 -5.06 -10.81 -13.24
CA ARG A 457 -3.73 -10.65 -12.66
C ARG A 457 -2.74 -11.62 -13.33
N PRO A 458 -1.43 -11.33 -13.27
CA PRO A 458 -0.41 -12.27 -13.75
C PRO A 458 -0.53 -13.63 -13.04
N GLY A 459 -0.53 -14.69 -13.84
CA GLY A 459 -0.65 -16.05 -13.31
C GLY A 459 -2.04 -16.45 -12.84
N GLY A 460 -3.04 -15.57 -12.97
CA GLY A 460 -4.43 -15.86 -12.64
C GLY A 460 -5.24 -16.35 -13.84
N GLU A 461 -6.50 -16.65 -13.58
CA GLU A 461 -7.45 -17.03 -14.63
C GLU A 461 -7.80 -15.82 -15.51
N PHE A 462 -8.14 -16.07 -16.75
CA PHE A 462 -8.64 -15.06 -17.67
C PHE A 462 -10.10 -14.73 -17.34
N HIS A 463 -10.48 -13.48 -17.54
CA HIS A 463 -11.82 -13.00 -17.24
C HIS A 463 -12.45 -12.32 -18.44
N THR A 464 -13.78 -12.34 -18.45
CA THR A 464 -14.59 -11.68 -19.45
C THR A 464 -15.38 -10.55 -18.80
N LEU A 465 -15.31 -9.36 -19.39
CA LEU A 465 -16.21 -8.26 -19.08
C LEU A 465 -17.28 -8.19 -20.16
N THR A 466 -18.53 -8.31 -19.75
CA THR A 466 -19.68 -8.15 -20.64
C THR A 466 -20.39 -6.83 -20.31
N ALA A 467 -20.50 -5.96 -21.29
CA ALA A 467 -21.21 -4.70 -21.16
C ALA A 467 -22.33 -4.62 -22.19
N GLY A 468 -23.47 -4.08 -21.79
CA GLY A 468 -24.54 -3.77 -22.75
C GLY A 468 -24.09 -2.65 -23.66
N SER A 469 -23.85 -1.47 -23.12
CA SER A 469 -23.26 -0.34 -23.82
C SER A 469 -21.98 0.13 -23.11
N MET A 470 -21.09 0.73 -23.88
CA MET A 470 -19.83 1.20 -23.37
C MET A 470 -19.41 2.50 -24.06
N ASP A 471 -19.17 3.51 -23.27
CA ASP A 471 -18.52 4.76 -23.69
C ASP A 471 -17.15 4.83 -23.02
N ILE A 472 -16.10 4.72 -23.81
CA ILE A 472 -14.75 4.65 -23.31
C ILE A 472 -13.85 5.64 -24.03
N SER A 473 -13.11 6.44 -23.28
CA SER A 473 -12.15 7.39 -23.83
C SER A 473 -10.91 7.52 -22.96
N ASP A 474 -9.78 7.76 -23.60
CA ASP A 474 -8.49 7.96 -22.93
C ASP A 474 -8.18 6.86 -21.90
N SER A 475 -8.59 5.63 -22.19
CA SER A 475 -8.52 4.50 -21.25
C SER A 475 -7.61 3.40 -21.77
N VAL A 476 -7.11 2.59 -20.86
CA VAL A 476 -6.26 1.46 -21.17
C VAL A 476 -6.94 0.18 -20.73
N LEU A 477 -7.04 -0.80 -21.61
CA LEU A 477 -7.48 -2.15 -21.30
C LEU A 477 -6.25 -3.05 -21.29
N VAL A 478 -5.94 -3.60 -20.13
CA VAL A 478 -4.84 -4.57 -20.00
C VAL A 478 -5.43 -5.97 -20.10
N MET A 479 -5.18 -6.64 -21.21
CA MET A 479 -5.73 -7.93 -21.53
C MET A 479 -4.62 -8.95 -21.70
N ARG A 480 -4.77 -10.12 -21.11
CA ARG A 480 -3.78 -11.19 -21.12
C ARG A 480 -4.17 -12.29 -22.04
N THR A 481 -3.20 -12.95 -22.62
CA THR A 481 -3.39 -14.15 -23.44
C THR A 481 -2.25 -15.15 -23.24
N ASP A 482 -2.59 -16.43 -23.29
CA ASP A 482 -1.65 -17.54 -23.34
C ASP A 482 -1.49 -18.12 -24.75
N LEU A 483 -1.90 -17.40 -25.78
CA LEU A 483 -1.96 -17.77 -27.18
C LEU A 483 -3.09 -18.77 -27.53
N ASN A 484 -3.76 -19.34 -26.55
CA ASN A 484 -4.92 -20.22 -26.75
C ASN A 484 -6.19 -19.60 -26.19
N HIS A 485 -6.05 -18.90 -25.06
CA HIS A 485 -7.13 -18.24 -24.33
C HIS A 485 -6.74 -16.80 -24.06
N SER A 486 -7.71 -15.99 -23.80
CA SER A 486 -7.46 -14.57 -23.46
C SER A 486 -8.53 -14.01 -22.56
N ASP A 487 -8.20 -12.89 -21.91
CA ASP A 487 -9.20 -11.98 -21.41
C ASP A 487 -10.04 -11.44 -22.56
N GLN A 488 -11.31 -11.18 -22.30
CA GLN A 488 -12.25 -10.73 -23.34
C GLN A 488 -13.11 -9.58 -22.85
N LEU A 489 -13.37 -8.65 -23.76
CA LEU A 489 -14.42 -7.65 -23.63
C LEU A 489 -15.52 -7.94 -24.63
N ARG A 490 -16.75 -8.05 -24.14
CA ARG A 490 -17.94 -8.27 -24.98
C ARG A 490 -18.93 -7.11 -24.77
N VAL A 491 -19.20 -6.38 -25.82
CA VAL A 491 -20.16 -5.29 -25.81
C VAL A 491 -21.32 -5.67 -26.75
N THR A 492 -22.55 -5.63 -26.23
CA THR A 492 -23.71 -6.21 -26.92
C THR A 492 -24.61 -5.20 -27.61
N GLU A 493 -24.65 -3.95 -27.16
CA GLU A 493 -25.59 -2.93 -27.69
C GLU A 493 -24.88 -1.81 -28.44
N SER A 494 -23.91 -1.14 -27.84
CA SER A 494 -23.12 -0.08 -28.48
C SER A 494 -21.76 0.11 -27.83
N LEU A 495 -20.76 0.34 -28.66
CA LEU A 495 -19.40 0.68 -28.20
C LEU A 495 -18.96 1.95 -28.90
N ARG A 496 -18.66 2.98 -28.12
CA ARG A 496 -18.18 4.28 -28.60
C ARG A 496 -16.95 4.69 -27.83
N GLY A 497 -16.08 5.43 -28.49
CA GLY A 497 -14.93 6.00 -27.82
C GLY A 497 -13.77 6.29 -28.74
N LYS A 498 -12.74 6.85 -28.14
CA LYS A 498 -11.51 7.24 -28.85
C LYS A 498 -10.32 7.27 -27.90
N ASN A 499 -9.14 7.20 -28.47
CA ASN A 499 -7.88 7.25 -27.73
C ASN A 499 -7.74 6.16 -26.67
N ASN A 500 -8.26 4.99 -26.94
CA ASN A 500 -8.14 3.85 -26.03
C ASN A 500 -7.05 2.90 -26.49
N LEU A 501 -6.34 2.35 -25.54
CA LEU A 501 -5.23 1.46 -25.79
C LEU A 501 -5.57 0.04 -25.32
N LEU A 502 -5.36 -0.93 -26.21
CA LEU A 502 -5.31 -2.33 -25.83
C LEU A 502 -3.85 -2.69 -25.50
N LEU A 503 -3.58 -2.93 -24.23
CA LEU A 503 -2.30 -3.49 -23.81
C LEU A 503 -2.45 -5.00 -23.73
N VAL A 504 -1.80 -5.70 -24.67
CA VAL A 504 -1.85 -7.15 -24.71
C VAL A 504 -0.64 -7.72 -23.97
N ASP A 505 -0.88 -8.43 -22.89
CA ASP A 505 0.12 -9.14 -22.12
C ASP A 505 0.15 -10.61 -22.51
N PHE A 506 1.30 -11.07 -22.98
CA PHE A 506 1.49 -12.47 -23.33
C PHE A 506 2.02 -13.23 -22.11
N THR A 507 1.25 -14.17 -21.59
CA THR A 507 1.71 -15.05 -20.51
C THR A 507 2.59 -16.17 -21.04
N GLU A 508 2.41 -16.51 -22.31
CA GLU A 508 3.23 -17.48 -23.03
C GLU A 508 3.52 -16.96 -24.43
N ARG A 509 4.71 -17.20 -24.89
CA ARG A 509 5.15 -16.96 -26.27
C ARG A 509 5.93 -18.19 -26.70
N SER A 510 5.75 -18.59 -27.94
CA SER A 510 6.47 -19.76 -28.48
C SER A 510 7.29 -19.33 -29.68
N ASP A 511 8.45 -19.95 -29.82
CA ASP A 511 9.21 -19.94 -31.07
C ASP A 511 8.46 -20.75 -32.14
N GLY A 512 8.45 -20.29 -33.37
CA GLY A 512 7.79 -20.99 -34.47
C GLY A 512 6.26 -20.89 -34.43
N GLN A 513 5.77 -19.72 -34.28
CA GLN A 513 4.35 -19.44 -34.14
C GLN A 513 3.46 -19.88 -35.24
N LYS A 514 2.34 -20.45 -34.83
CA LYS A 514 1.15 -20.57 -35.65
C LYS A 514 0.43 -19.23 -35.73
N ALA A 515 -0.30 -19.01 -36.81
CA ALA A 515 -1.22 -17.87 -36.91
C ALA A 515 -2.19 -17.88 -35.72
N LEU A 516 -2.37 -16.75 -35.10
CA LEU A 516 -3.31 -16.57 -34.00
C LEU A 516 -4.65 -16.09 -34.54
N ASN A 517 -5.71 -16.43 -33.82
CA ASN A 517 -7.06 -15.94 -34.09
C ASN A 517 -7.79 -15.86 -32.74
N ILE A 518 -7.40 -14.88 -31.95
CA ILE A 518 -7.87 -14.73 -30.58
C ILE A 518 -8.73 -13.47 -30.47
N PRO A 519 -10.04 -13.59 -30.24
CA PRO A 519 -10.88 -12.42 -30.06
C PRO A 519 -10.58 -11.76 -28.71
N LEU A 520 -10.20 -10.50 -28.75
CA LEU A 520 -9.99 -9.67 -27.57
C LEU A 520 -11.25 -8.85 -27.23
N VAL A 521 -11.85 -8.22 -28.25
CA VAL A 521 -13.02 -7.40 -28.09
C VAL A 521 -14.06 -7.82 -29.12
N THR A 522 -15.29 -7.96 -28.69
CA THR A 522 -16.46 -8.18 -29.55
C THR A 522 -17.45 -7.07 -29.31
N ALA A 523 -17.91 -6.42 -30.35
CA ALA A 523 -18.82 -5.29 -30.33
C ALA A 523 -19.90 -5.43 -31.40
N PRO A 524 -20.98 -4.63 -31.35
CA PRO A 524 -22.00 -4.65 -32.39
C PRO A 524 -21.49 -4.24 -33.77
N ALA A 525 -22.16 -4.71 -34.81
CA ALA A 525 -21.91 -4.29 -36.18
C ALA A 525 -21.92 -2.76 -36.32
N GLY A 526 -21.02 -2.24 -37.16
CA GLY A 526 -20.90 -0.81 -37.39
C GLY A 526 -20.07 -0.06 -36.34
N THR A 527 -19.53 -0.76 -35.35
CA THR A 527 -18.59 -0.14 -34.40
C THR A 527 -17.30 0.30 -35.12
N SER A 528 -16.85 1.51 -34.87
CA SER A 528 -15.63 2.02 -35.47
C SER A 528 -14.40 1.27 -35.01
N ALA A 529 -13.50 0.95 -35.95
CA ALA A 529 -12.21 0.35 -35.62
C ALA A 529 -11.29 1.28 -34.84
N ASP A 530 -11.56 2.58 -34.85
CA ASP A 530 -10.73 3.59 -34.21
C ASP A 530 -10.92 3.67 -32.69
N VAL A 531 -11.84 2.90 -32.13
CA VAL A 531 -12.09 2.88 -30.69
C VAL A 531 -10.84 2.46 -29.94
N PHE A 532 -10.09 1.50 -30.46
CA PHE A 532 -8.89 0.97 -29.85
C PHE A 532 -7.67 1.06 -30.76
N SER A 533 -6.52 1.27 -30.14
CA SER A 533 -5.22 1.10 -30.77
C SER A 533 -4.36 0.15 -29.91
N VAL A 534 -3.28 -0.33 -30.48
CA VAL A 534 -2.30 -1.16 -29.77
C VAL A 534 -0.95 -0.49 -29.74
N LYS A 535 -0.13 -0.84 -28.77
CA LYS A 535 1.19 -0.24 -28.59
C LYS A 535 2.25 -1.32 -28.46
N THR A 536 3.44 -1.03 -28.95
CA THR A 536 4.63 -1.84 -28.71
C THR A 536 4.97 -1.81 -27.23
N ARG A 537 5.34 -2.96 -26.70
CA ARG A 537 5.67 -3.13 -25.27
C ARG A 537 6.99 -3.82 -25.09
N ASP A 538 7.69 -3.45 -24.05
CA ASP A 538 8.86 -4.18 -23.59
C ASP A 538 8.43 -5.35 -22.72
N THR A 539 8.87 -6.53 -23.09
CA THR A 539 8.55 -7.75 -22.36
C THR A 539 9.76 -8.67 -22.36
N GLY A 540 10.31 -8.97 -21.19
CA GLY A 540 11.55 -9.70 -21.08
C GLY A 540 12.69 -8.94 -21.75
N PHE A 541 13.41 -9.59 -22.65
CA PHE A 541 14.52 -9.01 -23.41
C PHE A 541 14.09 -8.56 -24.82
N SER A 542 12.83 -8.31 -25.01
CA SER A 542 12.25 -8.07 -26.33
C SER A 542 11.26 -6.91 -26.31
N HIS A 543 11.13 -6.24 -27.44
CA HIS A 543 10.01 -5.37 -27.74
C HIS A 543 8.94 -6.20 -28.46
N ILE A 544 7.74 -6.20 -27.95
CA ILE A 544 6.62 -6.94 -28.50
C ILE A 544 5.58 -5.97 -29.04
N THR A 545 5.25 -6.13 -30.30
CA THR A 545 4.16 -5.40 -30.95
C THR A 545 3.06 -6.37 -31.29
N PRO A 546 1.93 -6.36 -30.57
CA PRO A 546 0.79 -7.19 -30.95
C PRO A 546 0.21 -6.71 -32.28
N VAL A 547 -0.27 -7.64 -33.09
CA VAL A 547 -1.00 -7.33 -34.31
C VAL A 547 -2.46 -7.66 -34.10
N VAL A 548 -3.29 -6.63 -34.07
CA VAL A 548 -4.72 -6.73 -33.84
C VAL A 548 -5.44 -6.25 -35.09
N ARG A 549 -6.38 -7.04 -35.57
CA ARG A 549 -7.24 -6.67 -36.67
C ARG A 549 -8.65 -6.43 -36.19
N ALA A 550 -9.25 -5.36 -36.69
CA ALA A 550 -10.67 -5.13 -36.52
C ALA A 550 -11.44 -5.70 -37.73
N GLU A 551 -12.19 -6.73 -37.53
CA GLU A 551 -13.14 -7.26 -38.48
C GLU A 551 -14.47 -6.59 -38.26
N GLN A 552 -14.89 -5.74 -39.18
CA GLN A 552 -16.13 -4.99 -39.03
C GLN A 552 -17.34 -5.73 -39.61
N GLY A 553 -18.28 -6.04 -38.76
CA GLY A 553 -19.63 -6.40 -39.17
C GLY A 553 -20.41 -5.19 -39.59
N THR A 554 -21.03 -5.25 -40.76
CA THR A 554 -21.78 -4.18 -41.37
C THR A 554 -23.31 -4.32 -41.23
N GLY A 555 -23.76 -5.34 -40.48
CA GLY A 555 -25.19 -5.69 -40.45
C GLY A 555 -25.65 -6.44 -41.69
N GLY A 556 -24.72 -6.81 -42.56
CA GLY A 556 -24.96 -7.55 -43.78
C GLY A 556 -24.19 -8.87 -43.81
N THR A 557 -23.94 -9.35 -44.98
CA THR A 557 -23.29 -10.62 -45.21
C THR A 557 -21.78 -10.55 -45.43
N ALA A 558 -21.23 -9.34 -45.49
CA ALA A 558 -19.82 -9.14 -45.79
C ALA A 558 -19.07 -8.55 -44.60
N TRP A 559 -17.93 -9.11 -44.27
CA TRP A 559 -17.00 -8.55 -43.33
C TRP A 559 -16.00 -7.64 -44.02
N GLN A 560 -15.71 -6.52 -43.36
CA GLN A 560 -14.63 -5.64 -43.75
C GLN A 560 -13.46 -5.81 -42.80
N LEU A 561 -12.30 -6.09 -43.35
CA LEU A 561 -11.11 -6.33 -42.56
C LEU A 561 -10.30 -5.03 -42.49
N ASN A 562 -10.19 -4.46 -41.30
CA ASN A 562 -9.38 -3.30 -41.02
C ASN A 562 -8.24 -3.70 -40.09
N VAL A 563 -7.05 -3.22 -40.40
CA VAL A 563 -5.89 -3.43 -39.55
C VAL A 563 -5.80 -2.27 -38.55
N VAL A 564 -5.83 -2.61 -37.28
CA VAL A 564 -5.53 -1.65 -36.21
C VAL A 564 -4.03 -1.51 -36.13
N GLN A 565 -3.52 -0.33 -36.50
CA GLN A 565 -2.09 -0.09 -36.52
C GLN A 565 -1.55 -0.05 -35.09
N PRO A 566 -0.40 -0.69 -34.85
CA PRO A 566 0.26 -0.53 -33.57
C PRO A 566 0.67 0.93 -33.37
N GLU A 567 0.48 1.44 -32.16
CA GLU A 567 1.05 2.74 -31.79
C GLU A 567 2.56 2.63 -31.85
N THR A 568 3.15 3.39 -32.70
CA THR A 568 4.59 3.39 -32.85
C THR A 568 5.31 4.18 -31.82
N ALA A 569 6.09 3.52 -31.03
CA ALA A 569 7.44 4.02 -30.85
C ALA A 569 8.28 3.47 -32.02
N ALA A 570 9.04 4.32 -32.68
CA ALA A 570 10.05 3.85 -33.61
C ALA A 570 10.92 2.85 -32.83
N GLU A 571 10.80 1.58 -33.14
CA GLU A 571 11.61 0.60 -32.51
C GLU A 571 13.03 0.71 -33.00
N PRO A 572 14.00 0.87 -32.10
CA PRO A 572 15.38 0.79 -32.50
C PRO A 572 15.65 -0.63 -32.99
N VAL A 573 16.12 -0.74 -34.19
CA VAL A 573 16.68 -1.98 -34.68
C VAL A 573 17.90 -2.29 -33.80
N VAL A 574 17.85 -3.36 -33.06
CA VAL A 574 18.97 -3.79 -32.26
C VAL A 574 20.07 -4.24 -33.17
N THR A 575 21.16 -3.51 -33.17
CA THR A 575 22.36 -3.94 -33.84
C THR A 575 23.19 -4.78 -32.88
N ARG A 576 23.99 -5.68 -33.42
CA ARG A 576 24.91 -6.49 -32.62
C ARG A 576 25.87 -5.67 -31.80
N GLN A 577 26.23 -4.48 -32.30
CA GLN A 577 27.14 -3.58 -31.61
C GLN A 577 26.55 -2.96 -30.39
N ASP A 578 25.28 -2.59 -30.43
CA ASP A 578 24.57 -2.02 -29.29
C ASP A 578 24.44 -3.01 -28.14
N ALA A 579 24.25 -4.26 -28.46
CA ALA A 579 24.10 -5.33 -27.50
C ALA A 579 25.43 -5.96 -27.08
N GLU A 580 26.56 -5.59 -27.68
CA GLU A 580 27.84 -6.31 -27.53
C GLU A 580 27.69 -7.82 -27.74
N THR A 581 26.72 -8.21 -28.53
CA THR A 581 26.45 -9.60 -28.82
C THR A 581 27.05 -9.96 -30.17
N PRO A 582 27.93 -10.95 -30.24
CA PRO A 582 28.47 -11.40 -31.53
C PRO A 582 27.38 -12.03 -32.40
N ASN A 583 26.40 -12.64 -31.78
CA ASN A 583 25.24 -13.19 -32.43
C ASN A 583 23.99 -12.79 -31.70
N PRO A 584 23.47 -11.60 -31.89
CA PRO A 584 22.16 -11.30 -31.33
C PRO A 584 21.19 -12.22 -32.05
N VAL A 585 20.67 -13.13 -31.32
CA VAL A 585 19.49 -13.81 -31.76
C VAL A 585 18.41 -12.77 -31.72
N GLU A 586 18.01 -12.32 -32.85
CA GLU A 586 16.80 -11.54 -32.93
C GLU A 586 15.74 -12.30 -32.18
N ALA A 587 15.07 -11.62 -31.38
CA ALA A 587 13.91 -12.18 -30.72
C ALA A 587 12.91 -12.49 -31.80
N VAL A 588 12.71 -13.71 -31.90
CA VAL A 588 12.27 -14.30 -33.04
C VAL A 588 10.86 -14.65 -32.92
N SER A 589 9.94 -13.99 -32.84
CA SER A 589 8.65 -14.47 -33.21
C SER A 589 8.16 -13.65 -34.34
N PRO A 590 8.72 -13.96 -35.52
CA PRO A 590 8.19 -13.32 -36.64
C PRO A 590 6.77 -13.69 -36.69
N LEU A 591 5.97 -12.74 -36.65
CA LEU A 591 4.63 -12.94 -37.01
C LEU A 591 4.53 -13.62 -38.29
N PRO A 592 3.71 -14.65 -38.40
CA PRO A 592 3.07 -14.90 -39.64
C PRO A 592 2.51 -13.59 -40.14
N SER A 593 2.81 -13.22 -41.34
CA SER A 593 2.30 -12.04 -41.93
C SER A 593 0.86 -11.80 -41.47
N PRO A 594 0.58 -10.68 -40.83
CA PRO A 594 -0.77 -10.45 -40.38
C PRO A 594 -1.79 -10.43 -41.50
N VAL A 595 -1.31 -10.27 -42.71
CA VAL A 595 -2.18 -10.26 -43.88
C VAL A 595 -2.51 -11.64 -44.35
N SER A 596 -1.58 -12.57 -44.19
CA SER A 596 -1.76 -13.90 -44.74
C SER A 596 -2.42 -14.87 -43.77
N ALA A 597 -2.29 -14.66 -42.49
CA ALA A 597 -2.73 -15.62 -41.54
C ALA A 597 -4.25 -15.70 -41.36
N PRO A 598 -4.96 -14.63 -41.20
CA PRO A 598 -6.39 -14.66 -40.93
C PRO A 598 -7.25 -14.36 -42.14
N SER A 599 -6.70 -13.89 -43.26
CA SER A 599 -7.51 -13.49 -44.40
C SER A 599 -8.43 -14.58 -44.96
N PRO A 600 -8.01 -15.83 -45.01
CA PRO A 600 -8.91 -16.90 -45.44
C PRO A 600 -9.96 -17.25 -44.38
N ALA A 601 -9.61 -17.11 -43.11
CA ALA A 601 -10.49 -17.48 -42.04
C ALA A 601 -11.72 -16.57 -41.92
N PRO A 602 -11.60 -15.22 -41.97
CA PRO A 602 -12.77 -14.38 -41.98
C PRO A 602 -13.67 -14.59 -43.17
N GLU A 603 -13.08 -14.79 -44.36
CA GLU A 603 -13.86 -15.07 -45.54
C GLU A 603 -14.55 -16.44 -45.45
N ALA A 604 -13.86 -17.45 -44.99
CA ALA A 604 -14.44 -18.74 -44.76
C ALA A 604 -15.52 -18.71 -43.68
N SER A 605 -15.28 -17.96 -42.60
CA SER A 605 -16.26 -17.80 -41.55
C SER A 605 -17.53 -17.08 -42.03
N VAL A 606 -17.37 -16.05 -42.82
CA VAL A 606 -18.49 -15.32 -43.42
C VAL A 606 -19.24 -16.24 -44.40
N THR A 607 -18.50 -16.99 -45.18
CA THR A 607 -19.12 -17.92 -46.13
C THR A 607 -19.85 -19.04 -45.39
N ASP A 608 -19.27 -19.63 -44.37
CA ASP A 608 -19.89 -20.66 -43.56
C ASP A 608 -21.16 -20.16 -42.86
N VAL A 609 -21.11 -18.92 -42.37
CA VAL A 609 -22.28 -18.32 -41.77
C VAL A 609 -23.37 -18.07 -42.79
N LEU A 610 -23.02 -17.73 -44.04
CA LEU A 610 -23.96 -17.51 -45.12
C LEU A 610 -24.59 -18.81 -45.61
N THR A 611 -23.91 -19.96 -45.49
CA THR A 611 -24.40 -21.27 -45.93
C THR A 611 -25.34 -21.94 -44.95
N GLY A 612 -25.46 -21.42 -43.75
CA GLY A 612 -26.54 -21.72 -42.85
C GLY A 612 -26.42 -22.95 -41.95
N GLU A 613 -25.43 -23.78 -42.10
CA GLU A 613 -25.28 -24.95 -41.22
C GLU A 613 -24.88 -24.60 -39.80
N ASN A 614 -24.20 -23.48 -39.63
CA ASN A 614 -23.81 -22.95 -38.29
C ASN A 614 -24.55 -21.66 -37.99
N ALA A 615 -25.60 -21.34 -38.68
CA ALA A 615 -26.29 -20.08 -38.60
C ALA A 615 -26.88 -19.80 -37.19
N GLY A 616 -27.14 -20.84 -36.41
CA GLY A 616 -27.55 -20.69 -35.03
C GLY A 616 -26.47 -20.27 -34.05
N GLU A 617 -25.25 -20.81 -34.22
CA GLU A 617 -24.12 -20.51 -33.35
C GLU A 617 -23.27 -19.38 -33.87
N SER A 618 -23.15 -19.23 -35.17
CA SER A 618 -22.29 -18.26 -35.79
C SER A 618 -23.06 -17.12 -36.45
N GLY A 619 -24.37 -17.08 -36.36
CA GLY A 619 -25.20 -15.98 -36.83
C GLY A 619 -24.85 -14.64 -36.14
N GLU A 620 -24.44 -14.71 -34.90
CA GLU A 620 -23.93 -13.54 -34.18
C GLU A 620 -22.66 -12.97 -34.79
N TYR A 621 -21.81 -13.82 -35.35
CA TYR A 621 -20.53 -13.37 -35.92
C TYR A 621 -20.65 -12.52 -37.16
N ARG A 622 -21.77 -12.60 -37.90
CA ARG A 622 -22.03 -11.79 -39.09
C ARG A 622 -22.26 -10.32 -38.77
N ASP A 623 -22.83 -10.07 -37.59
CA ASP A 623 -23.29 -8.73 -37.19
C ASP A 623 -22.40 -8.12 -36.12
N GLU A 624 -21.21 -8.68 -35.93
CA GLU A 624 -20.29 -8.23 -34.90
C GLU A 624 -19.04 -7.61 -35.49
N THR A 625 -18.53 -6.61 -34.78
CA THR A 625 -17.20 -6.06 -34.97
C THR A 625 -16.28 -6.70 -33.94
N ARG A 626 -15.16 -7.28 -34.40
CA ARG A 626 -14.23 -7.98 -33.52
C ARG A 626 -12.82 -7.45 -33.68
N TRP A 627 -12.14 -7.27 -32.56
CA TRP A 627 -10.71 -7.03 -32.52
C TRP A 627 -10.02 -8.35 -32.24
N LEU A 628 -9.35 -8.88 -33.24
CA LEU A 628 -8.70 -10.17 -33.20
C LEU A 628 -7.18 -10.02 -33.09
N LEU A 629 -6.61 -10.67 -32.09
CA LEU A 629 -5.16 -10.83 -32.03
C LEU A 629 -4.75 -11.89 -33.04
N THR A 630 -4.08 -11.47 -34.09
CA THR A 630 -3.66 -12.36 -35.18
C THR A 630 -2.19 -12.75 -35.11
N GLY A 631 -1.45 -12.12 -34.24
CA GLY A 631 -0.07 -12.45 -34.00
C GLY A 631 0.67 -11.34 -33.26
N TYR A 632 1.97 -11.39 -33.26
CA TYR A 632 2.82 -10.36 -32.70
C TYR A 632 4.16 -10.29 -33.44
N ARG A 633 4.82 -9.15 -33.37
CA ARG A 633 6.21 -8.99 -33.79
C ARG A 633 7.08 -8.88 -32.57
N SER A 634 8.25 -9.49 -32.62
CA SER A 634 9.20 -9.44 -31.54
C SER A 634 10.56 -8.98 -32.08
N THR A 635 11.10 -7.95 -31.48
CA THR A 635 12.45 -7.46 -31.74
C THR A 635 13.26 -7.43 -30.44
N VAL A 636 14.58 -7.42 -30.58
CA VAL A 636 15.44 -7.41 -29.40
C VAL A 636 15.38 -6.06 -28.70
N ASN A 637 15.18 -6.07 -27.38
CA ASN A 637 15.37 -4.89 -26.57
C ASN A 637 16.85 -4.70 -26.26
N SER A 638 17.53 -3.90 -27.05
CA SER A 638 18.97 -3.69 -26.93
C SER A 638 19.37 -3.10 -25.59
N SER A 639 18.57 -2.21 -25.03
CA SER A 639 18.85 -1.61 -23.72
C SER A 639 18.80 -2.67 -22.61
N ALA A 640 17.77 -3.50 -22.58
CA ALA A 640 17.65 -4.57 -21.58
C ALA A 640 18.77 -5.61 -21.73
N VAL A 641 19.12 -5.98 -22.95
CA VAL A 641 20.21 -6.92 -23.23
C VAL A 641 21.56 -6.35 -22.79
N ARG A 642 21.82 -5.10 -23.10
CA ARG A 642 23.03 -4.41 -22.69
C ARG A 642 23.14 -4.32 -21.17
N ASP A 643 22.08 -3.90 -20.50
CA ASP A 643 22.05 -3.73 -19.05
C ASP A 643 22.19 -5.09 -18.34
N ALA A 644 21.56 -6.12 -18.87
CA ALA A 644 21.75 -7.50 -18.38
C ALA A 644 23.20 -7.96 -18.52
N GLY A 645 23.84 -7.67 -19.65
CA GLY A 645 25.24 -7.95 -19.88
C GLY A 645 26.15 -7.21 -18.91
N MET A 646 25.86 -5.93 -18.64
CA MET A 646 26.60 -5.15 -17.66
C MET A 646 26.46 -5.69 -16.24
N LEU A 647 25.23 -6.04 -15.85
CA LEU A 647 24.97 -6.63 -14.54
C LEU A 647 25.74 -7.93 -14.35
N MET A 648 25.69 -8.81 -15.35
CA MET A 648 26.39 -10.11 -15.27
C MET A 648 27.90 -9.98 -15.36
N SER A 649 28.43 -8.89 -15.91
CA SER A 649 29.85 -8.61 -15.98
C SER A 649 30.44 -8.08 -14.67
N MET A 650 29.64 -7.79 -13.67
CA MET A 650 30.10 -7.24 -12.38
C MET A 650 31.10 -8.17 -11.68
N GLY A 651 30.92 -9.47 -11.78
CA GLY A 651 31.88 -10.44 -11.25
C GLY A 651 33.26 -10.28 -11.83
N HIS A 652 33.36 -10.06 -13.13
CA HIS A 652 34.63 -9.80 -13.79
C HIS A 652 35.26 -8.48 -13.36
N ARG A 653 34.45 -7.43 -13.24
CA ARG A 653 34.91 -6.10 -12.79
C ARG A 653 35.42 -6.14 -11.34
N ASN A 654 34.73 -6.86 -10.48
CA ASN A 654 35.20 -7.09 -9.11
C ASN A 654 36.52 -7.87 -9.11
N PHE A 655 36.67 -8.83 -10.01
CA PHE A 655 37.92 -9.57 -10.16
C PHE A 655 39.06 -8.65 -10.63
N ILE A 656 38.81 -7.76 -11.57
CA ILE A 656 39.81 -6.77 -12.01
C ILE A 656 40.28 -5.88 -10.86
N ASN A 657 39.35 -5.41 -10.05
CA ASN A 657 39.63 -4.58 -8.89
C ASN A 657 40.45 -5.34 -7.83
N GLU A 658 40.17 -6.63 -7.65
CA GLU A 658 40.92 -7.50 -6.76
C GLU A 658 42.37 -7.68 -7.26
N VAL A 659 42.53 -7.91 -8.55
CA VAL A 659 43.81 -8.12 -9.20
C VAL A 659 44.68 -6.86 -9.18
N ASN A 660 44.08 -5.69 -9.30
CA ASN A 660 44.81 -4.41 -9.24
C ASN A 660 45.60 -4.20 -7.92
N ASN A 661 45.32 -4.98 -6.91
CA ASN A 661 45.96 -4.89 -5.61
C ASN A 661 47.19 -5.81 -5.46
N LEU A 662 47.46 -6.66 -6.45
CA LEU A 662 48.50 -7.67 -6.29
C LEU A 662 49.90 -7.09 -6.09
N ASN A 663 50.28 -6.17 -6.93
CA ASN A 663 51.60 -5.58 -6.88
C ASN A 663 51.81 -4.60 -5.73
N LYS A 664 50.76 -4.23 -5.05
CA LYS A 664 50.75 -3.24 -3.98
C LYS A 664 50.58 -3.86 -2.60
N ARG A 665 50.29 -5.15 -2.55
CA ARG A 665 49.85 -5.87 -1.35
C ARG A 665 50.85 -5.82 -0.19
N MET A 666 52.13 -5.73 -0.48
CA MET A 666 53.17 -5.81 0.53
C MET A 666 53.95 -4.53 0.69
N GLY A 667 53.76 -3.56 -0.18
CA GLY A 667 54.62 -2.41 -0.27
C GLY A 667 56.05 -2.78 -0.71
N ASP A 668 56.97 -1.94 -0.39
CA ASP A 668 58.39 -2.21 -0.67
C ASP A 668 58.98 -3.01 0.47
N LEU A 669 59.39 -4.23 0.20
CA LEU A 669 59.98 -5.15 1.18
C LEU A 669 61.51 -5.09 1.22
N ARG A 670 62.15 -4.26 0.42
CA ARG A 670 63.60 -4.18 0.39
C ARG A 670 64.12 -3.55 1.65
N ASP A 671 65.21 -4.10 2.12
CA ASP A 671 65.94 -3.60 3.29
C ASP A 671 65.14 -3.61 4.61
N ILE A 672 64.16 -4.52 4.69
CA ILE A 672 63.43 -4.71 5.92
C ILE A 672 64.24 -5.44 6.96
N ASN A 673 64.36 -4.87 8.16
CA ASN A 673 64.88 -5.54 9.32
C ASN A 673 63.80 -6.28 10.09
N GLY A 674 64.13 -7.40 10.66
CA GLY A 674 63.21 -8.23 11.38
C GLY A 674 62.89 -9.53 10.63
N GLU A 675 62.60 -10.60 11.37
CA GLU A 675 62.29 -11.93 10.81
C GLU A 675 60.83 -12.11 10.42
N ALA A 676 59.93 -11.31 10.99
CA ALA A 676 58.54 -11.39 10.78
C ALA A 676 57.95 -10.00 10.61
N GLY A 677 56.80 -9.92 9.94
CA GLY A 677 56.11 -8.66 9.76
C GLY A 677 54.62 -8.87 9.71
N ALA A 678 53.91 -7.83 10.08
CA ALA A 678 52.46 -7.72 9.91
C ALA A 678 52.15 -6.42 9.19
N TRP A 679 51.18 -6.44 8.31
CA TRP A 679 50.81 -5.31 7.51
C TRP A 679 49.30 -5.22 7.31
N ALA A 680 48.88 -4.02 7.03
CA ALA A 680 47.48 -3.73 6.70
C ALA A 680 47.42 -2.70 5.58
N ARG A 681 46.40 -2.80 4.77
CA ARG A 681 46.19 -1.88 3.68
C ARG A 681 44.70 -1.62 3.48
N ILE A 682 44.39 -0.36 3.20
CA ILE A 682 43.05 0.05 2.81
C ILE A 682 43.12 0.73 1.45
N MET A 683 42.19 0.37 0.57
CA MET A 683 42.03 0.98 -0.72
C MET A 683 40.59 1.37 -0.95
N SER A 684 40.39 2.59 -1.39
CA SER A 684 39.08 3.09 -1.77
C SER A 684 39.16 3.65 -3.18
N GLY A 685 38.24 3.24 -4.03
CA GLY A 685 38.24 3.65 -5.42
C GLY A 685 36.86 3.77 -6.03
N THR A 686 36.81 4.46 -7.17
CA THR A 686 35.63 4.58 -8.03
C THR A 686 36.02 4.18 -9.44
N GLY A 687 35.11 3.53 -10.13
CA GLY A 687 35.29 3.12 -11.52
C GLY A 687 34.11 3.48 -12.38
N SER A 688 34.30 3.46 -13.68
CA SER A 688 33.26 3.73 -14.66
C SER A 688 33.46 2.96 -15.95
N ALA A 689 32.34 2.71 -16.64
CA ALA A 689 32.34 2.09 -17.97
C ALA A 689 31.25 2.73 -18.81
N GLY A 690 31.22 2.41 -20.10
CA GLY A 690 30.18 2.86 -21.01
C GLY A 690 28.77 2.42 -20.57
N GLY A 691 27.74 3.13 -21.02
CA GLY A 691 26.36 2.83 -20.67
C GLY A 691 25.92 3.36 -19.30
N GLY A 692 26.64 4.30 -18.72
CA GLY A 692 26.30 4.88 -17.44
C GLY A 692 26.67 4.01 -16.23
N PHE A 693 27.47 2.98 -16.43
CA PHE A 693 27.95 2.13 -15.34
C PHE A 693 28.97 2.88 -14.49
N SER A 694 28.78 2.80 -13.18
CA SER A 694 29.75 3.30 -12.20
C SER A 694 29.79 2.35 -11.00
N ASP A 695 30.95 2.29 -10.36
CA ASP A 695 31.12 1.56 -9.12
C ASP A 695 31.95 2.35 -8.11
N ASN A 696 31.86 1.94 -6.85
CA ASN A 696 32.78 2.33 -5.80
C ASN A 696 33.08 1.13 -4.94
N TYR A 697 34.28 1.09 -4.40
CA TYR A 697 34.68 -0.02 -3.57
C TYR A 697 35.64 0.43 -2.45
N THR A 698 35.60 -0.29 -1.34
CA THR A 698 36.55 -0.21 -0.26
C THR A 698 37.13 -1.60 -0.03
N HIS A 699 38.41 -1.72 -0.12
CA HIS A 699 39.13 -2.97 0.01
C HIS A 699 40.10 -2.87 1.20
N VAL A 700 39.97 -3.78 2.15
CA VAL A 700 40.86 -3.87 3.30
C VAL A 700 41.61 -5.20 3.23
N GLN A 701 42.92 -5.15 3.35
CA GLN A 701 43.75 -6.33 3.31
C GLN A 701 44.72 -6.30 4.50
N VAL A 702 44.86 -7.43 5.17
CA VAL A 702 45.81 -7.63 6.24
C VAL A 702 46.66 -8.87 5.93
N GLY A 703 47.85 -8.86 6.42
CA GLY A 703 48.75 -9.99 6.21
C GLY A 703 49.85 -10.08 7.25
N ALA A 704 50.45 -11.23 7.29
CA ALA A 704 51.60 -11.51 8.11
C ALA A 704 52.56 -12.42 7.34
N ASP A 705 53.85 -12.18 7.49
CA ASP A 705 54.84 -12.92 6.79
C ASP A 705 56.08 -13.17 7.65
N LYS A 706 56.89 -14.06 7.13
CA LYS A 706 58.20 -14.38 7.70
C LYS A 706 59.25 -14.20 6.64
N LYS A 707 60.35 -13.54 7.02
CA LYS A 707 61.53 -13.36 6.17
C LYS A 707 62.50 -14.52 6.36
N HIS A 708 62.93 -15.08 5.24
CA HIS A 708 63.96 -16.09 5.19
C HIS A 708 65.19 -15.51 4.45
N GLU A 709 66.28 -15.31 5.16
CA GLU A 709 67.48 -14.87 4.53
C GLU A 709 68.23 -16.06 3.89
N LEU A 710 68.28 -16.04 2.57
CA LEU A 710 68.96 -17.07 1.77
C LEU A 710 70.15 -16.47 1.06
N ASP A 711 70.98 -17.35 0.50
CA ASP A 711 72.13 -16.89 -0.23
C ASP A 711 71.71 -16.13 -1.51
N GLY A 712 72.07 -14.84 -1.56
CA GLY A 712 71.75 -13.96 -2.70
C GLY A 712 70.31 -13.45 -2.82
N LEU A 713 69.40 -13.80 -1.86
CA LEU A 713 68.08 -13.29 -1.85
C LEU A 713 67.40 -13.33 -0.48
N ASP A 714 66.43 -12.47 -0.28
CA ASP A 714 65.50 -12.52 0.83
C ASP A 714 64.18 -13.08 0.35
N LEU A 715 63.68 -14.11 1.01
CA LEU A 715 62.38 -14.72 0.70
C LEU A 715 61.37 -14.42 1.80
N PHE A 716 60.26 -13.78 1.42
CA PHE A 716 59.16 -13.58 2.32
C PHE A 716 58.07 -14.57 1.97
N THR A 717 57.53 -15.28 2.97
CA THR A 717 56.37 -16.14 2.84
C THR A 717 55.33 -15.72 3.83
N GLY A 718 54.06 -15.64 3.39
CA GLY A 718 53.05 -15.13 4.26
C GLY A 718 51.65 -15.53 3.89
N VAL A 719 50.73 -15.10 4.76
CA VAL A 719 49.28 -15.30 4.62
C VAL A 719 48.63 -13.93 4.57
N THR A 720 47.54 -13.85 3.86
CA THR A 720 46.75 -12.62 3.73
C THR A 720 45.26 -12.91 3.83
N MET A 721 44.54 -11.92 4.38
CA MET A 721 43.09 -11.93 4.41
C MET A 721 42.58 -10.59 3.88
N THR A 722 41.47 -10.64 3.19
CA THR A 722 40.88 -9.44 2.58
C THR A 722 39.39 -9.35 2.85
N TYR A 723 38.91 -8.11 2.91
CA TYR A 723 37.47 -7.77 2.92
C TYR A 723 37.25 -6.64 1.91
N THR A 724 36.26 -6.79 1.06
CA THR A 724 35.88 -5.78 0.07
C THR A 724 34.39 -5.50 0.14
N ASP A 725 34.04 -4.23 0.16
CA ASP A 725 32.69 -3.74 0.05
C ASP A 725 32.59 -2.93 -1.25
N SER A 726 31.75 -3.38 -2.17
CA SER A 726 31.61 -2.79 -3.50
C SER A 726 30.15 -2.50 -3.80
N ASN A 727 29.88 -1.31 -4.34
CA ASN A 727 28.59 -0.91 -4.88
C ASN A 727 28.78 -0.54 -6.34
N ALA A 728 27.85 -1.01 -7.18
CA ALA A 728 27.91 -0.72 -8.59
C ALA A 728 26.50 -0.53 -9.15
N GLY A 729 26.39 0.16 -10.27
CA GLY A 729 25.10 0.32 -10.90
C GLY A 729 25.11 1.11 -12.18
N SER A 730 23.95 1.16 -12.79
CA SER A 730 23.61 2.03 -13.89
C SER A 730 22.21 2.60 -13.66
N GLY A 731 21.62 3.26 -14.66
CA GLY A 731 20.26 3.79 -14.56
C GLY A 731 19.18 2.73 -14.32
N THR A 732 19.42 1.46 -14.65
CA THR A 732 18.42 0.39 -14.60
C THR A 732 18.72 -0.70 -13.58
N PHE A 733 19.91 -0.71 -13.00
CA PHE A 733 20.27 -1.70 -11.98
C PHE A 733 21.25 -1.16 -10.96
N SER A 734 21.29 -1.78 -9.81
CA SER A 734 22.27 -1.57 -8.76
C SER A 734 22.69 -2.90 -8.18
N GLY A 735 23.94 -2.98 -7.72
CA GLY A 735 24.47 -4.18 -7.11
C GLY A 735 25.38 -3.84 -5.94
N LYS A 736 25.33 -4.70 -4.92
CA LYS A 736 26.21 -4.65 -3.75
C LYS A 736 26.93 -5.99 -3.65
N THR A 737 28.22 -5.94 -3.47
CA THR A 737 29.01 -7.14 -3.26
C THR A 737 29.89 -6.97 -2.02
N LYS A 738 29.83 -7.94 -1.13
CA LYS A 738 30.73 -8.06 0.01
C LYS A 738 31.58 -9.30 -0.21
N SER A 739 32.90 -9.13 -0.14
CA SER A 739 33.83 -10.20 -0.44
C SER A 739 34.78 -10.42 0.71
N VAL A 740 35.04 -11.68 1.01
CA VAL A 740 36.01 -12.11 2.02
C VAL A 740 36.97 -13.07 1.34
N GLY A 741 38.26 -12.82 1.46
CA GLY A 741 39.28 -13.63 0.83
C GLY A 741 40.42 -14.02 1.77
N ALA A 742 41.04 -15.13 1.44
CA ALA A 742 42.24 -15.59 2.11
C ALA A 742 43.26 -16.10 1.08
N GLY A 743 44.50 -15.88 1.33
CA GLY A 743 45.54 -16.27 0.38
C GLY A 743 46.90 -16.50 1.02
N LEU A 744 47.76 -17.06 0.20
CA LEU A 744 49.18 -17.28 0.49
C LEU A 744 50.02 -16.48 -0.50
N TYR A 745 51.13 -15.97 -0.04
CA TYR A 745 52.04 -15.27 -0.92
C TYR A 745 53.49 -15.55 -0.59
N ALA A 746 54.34 -15.38 -1.60
CA ALA A 746 55.79 -15.43 -1.46
C ALA A 746 56.43 -14.32 -2.28
N SER A 747 57.45 -13.70 -1.75
CA SER A 747 58.18 -12.66 -2.45
C SER A 747 59.68 -12.93 -2.31
N ALA A 748 60.36 -13.08 -3.42
CA ALA A 748 61.79 -13.22 -3.48
C ALA A 748 62.41 -11.90 -3.96
N LEU A 749 63.29 -11.35 -3.10
CA LEU A 749 64.03 -10.12 -3.38
C LEU A 749 65.47 -10.47 -3.57
N PHE A 750 66.00 -10.39 -4.77
CA PHE A 750 67.39 -10.71 -5.09
C PHE A 750 68.27 -9.50 -4.84
N ASP A 751 69.47 -9.75 -4.43
CA ASP A 751 70.46 -8.71 -4.17
C ASP A 751 70.79 -7.85 -5.43
N SER A 752 70.57 -8.43 -6.62
CA SER A 752 70.73 -7.74 -7.89
C SER A 752 69.73 -6.60 -8.15
N GLY A 753 68.65 -6.54 -7.35
CA GLY A 753 67.50 -5.67 -7.55
C GLY A 753 66.34 -6.31 -8.26
N ALA A 754 66.45 -7.54 -8.74
CA ALA A 754 65.35 -8.31 -9.27
C ALA A 754 64.39 -8.78 -8.16
N TYR A 755 63.15 -9.00 -8.50
CA TYR A 755 62.20 -9.61 -7.58
C TYR A 755 61.20 -10.50 -8.33
N ILE A 756 60.67 -11.44 -7.60
CA ILE A 756 59.57 -12.32 -8.04
C ILE A 756 58.54 -12.36 -6.92
N ASP A 757 57.30 -11.99 -7.22
CA ASP A 757 56.19 -12.12 -6.31
C ASP A 757 55.21 -13.18 -6.81
N LEU A 758 54.76 -14.05 -5.91
CA LEU A 758 53.77 -15.06 -6.18
C LEU A 758 52.63 -14.93 -5.19
N ILE A 759 51.43 -15.09 -5.66
CA ILE A 759 50.25 -15.09 -4.80
C ILE A 759 49.21 -16.11 -5.29
N GLY A 760 48.54 -16.75 -4.35
CA GLY A 760 47.35 -17.56 -4.59
C GLY A 760 46.28 -17.16 -3.59
N LYS A 761 45.06 -16.96 -4.06
CA LYS A 761 43.99 -16.42 -3.22
C LYS A 761 42.67 -16.98 -3.63
N TYR A 762 41.83 -17.24 -2.62
CA TYR A 762 40.43 -17.62 -2.75
C TYR A 762 39.56 -16.54 -2.15
N VAL A 763 38.48 -16.16 -2.86
CA VAL A 763 37.57 -15.08 -2.45
C VAL A 763 36.15 -15.58 -2.54
N HIS A 764 35.41 -15.38 -1.47
CA HIS A 764 33.96 -15.62 -1.40
C HIS A 764 33.22 -14.30 -1.50
N HIS A 765 32.20 -14.26 -2.36
CA HIS A 765 31.41 -13.07 -2.63
C HIS A 765 29.95 -13.28 -2.24
N ASP A 766 29.39 -12.32 -1.49
CA ASP A 766 27.95 -12.21 -1.25
C ASP A 766 27.42 -11.05 -2.09
N ASN A 767 26.52 -11.36 -3.02
CA ASN A 767 26.01 -10.40 -3.99
C ASN A 767 24.52 -10.16 -3.80
N GLU A 768 24.10 -8.90 -3.91
CA GLU A 768 22.73 -8.47 -3.97
C GLU A 768 22.54 -7.57 -5.19
N TYR A 769 21.74 -8.01 -6.16
CA TYR A 769 21.48 -7.25 -7.37
C TYR A 769 20.01 -6.88 -7.45
N THR A 770 19.73 -5.62 -7.79
CA THR A 770 18.38 -5.10 -8.03
C THR A 770 18.35 -4.47 -9.42
N ALA A 771 17.40 -4.89 -10.24
CA ALA A 771 17.26 -4.38 -11.60
C ALA A 771 15.79 -4.17 -11.96
N SER A 772 15.53 -3.13 -12.74
CA SER A 772 14.20 -2.85 -13.29
C SER A 772 14.00 -3.46 -14.69
N PHE A 773 15.06 -3.75 -15.43
CA PHE A 773 14.90 -4.37 -16.75
C PHE A 773 14.30 -5.77 -16.65
N ALA A 774 13.46 -6.11 -17.57
CA ALA A 774 12.82 -7.42 -17.69
C ALA A 774 12.16 -7.94 -16.41
N GLY A 775 11.81 -7.05 -15.48
CA GLY A 775 11.16 -7.40 -14.21
C GLY A 775 12.01 -8.22 -13.26
N LEU A 776 13.34 -8.12 -13.33
CA LEU A 776 14.25 -8.94 -12.52
C LEU A 776 14.03 -8.78 -11.01
N GLY A 777 13.81 -7.55 -10.53
CA GLY A 777 13.71 -7.29 -9.10
C GLY A 777 15.04 -7.47 -8.37
N THR A 778 14.98 -7.93 -7.13
CA THR A 778 16.16 -8.14 -6.28
C THR A 778 16.53 -9.62 -6.23
N LYS A 779 17.82 -9.92 -6.44
CA LYS A 779 18.38 -11.28 -6.36
C LYS A 779 19.61 -11.28 -5.46
N ASP A 780 19.62 -12.22 -4.54
CA ASP A 780 20.77 -12.49 -3.66
C ASP A 780 21.40 -13.80 -4.06
N TYR A 781 22.73 -13.81 -4.15
CA TYR A 781 23.45 -15.04 -4.37
C TYR A 781 24.89 -14.97 -3.89
N SER A 782 25.49 -16.12 -3.66
CA SER A 782 26.90 -16.26 -3.33
C SER A 782 27.69 -16.73 -4.55
N SER A 783 28.85 -16.19 -4.74
CA SER A 783 29.80 -16.63 -5.75
C SER A 783 31.19 -16.74 -5.16
N HIS A 784 32.10 -17.33 -5.91
CA HIS A 784 33.48 -17.45 -5.46
C HIS A 784 34.43 -17.28 -6.64
N SER A 785 35.64 -16.86 -6.33
CA SER A 785 36.73 -16.79 -7.29
C SER A 785 38.02 -17.24 -6.65
N TRP A 786 38.93 -17.73 -7.46
CA TRP A 786 40.31 -17.95 -7.05
C TRP A 786 41.23 -17.43 -8.13
N TYR A 787 42.40 -17.05 -7.72
CA TYR A 787 43.45 -16.68 -8.69
C TYR A 787 44.84 -16.98 -8.16
N ALA A 788 45.75 -17.16 -9.13
CA ALA A 788 47.16 -17.24 -8.89
C ALA A 788 47.88 -16.21 -9.76
N GLY A 789 48.79 -15.48 -9.21
CA GLY A 789 49.52 -14.43 -9.91
C GLY A 789 50.99 -14.47 -9.67
N ALA A 790 51.74 -14.03 -10.64
CA ALA A 790 53.18 -13.87 -10.58
C ALA A 790 53.58 -12.52 -11.15
N GLU A 791 54.42 -11.81 -10.44
CA GLU A 791 55.00 -10.57 -10.88
C GLU A 791 56.52 -10.67 -10.84
N VAL A 792 57.19 -10.16 -11.89
CA VAL A 792 58.63 -10.06 -11.95
C VAL A 792 58.99 -8.62 -12.22
N GLY A 793 60.07 -8.19 -11.66
CA GLY A 793 60.57 -6.84 -11.88
C GLY A 793 62.05 -6.70 -11.57
N TYR A 794 62.59 -5.64 -12.01
CA TYR A 794 63.99 -5.33 -11.77
C TYR A 794 64.14 -3.85 -11.39
N ARG A 795 64.67 -3.56 -10.20
CA ARG A 795 64.96 -2.22 -9.75
C ARG A 795 66.36 -1.86 -10.13
N TYR A 796 66.47 -0.94 -11.09
CA TYR A 796 67.73 -0.37 -11.49
C TYR A 796 67.97 1.00 -10.79
N HIS A 797 69.02 1.12 -10.03
CA HIS A 797 69.41 2.38 -9.39
C HIS A 797 70.14 3.26 -10.39
N VAL A 798 69.54 4.37 -10.77
CA VAL A 798 70.13 5.39 -11.63
C VAL A 798 71.12 6.20 -10.85
N THR A 799 70.79 6.49 -9.58
CA THR A 799 71.65 7.08 -8.57
C THR A 799 71.37 6.35 -7.24
N GLU A 800 72.07 6.67 -6.21
CA GLU A 800 71.83 6.10 -4.87
C GLU A 800 70.38 6.36 -4.39
N ASP A 801 69.78 7.48 -4.79
CA ASP A 801 68.49 7.95 -4.34
C ASP A 801 67.40 7.72 -5.35
N ALA A 802 67.72 7.47 -6.60
CA ALA A 802 66.75 7.37 -7.66
C ALA A 802 66.83 6.02 -8.37
N TRP A 803 65.68 5.51 -8.73
CA TRP A 803 65.63 4.19 -9.39
C TRP A 803 64.53 4.17 -10.45
N ILE A 804 64.63 3.24 -11.36
CA ILE A 804 63.66 2.85 -12.36
C ILE A 804 63.37 1.36 -12.25
N GLU A 805 62.13 0.95 -12.27
CA GLU A 805 61.76 -0.45 -12.07
C GLU A 805 60.77 -0.89 -13.14
N PRO A 806 61.21 -1.58 -14.20
CA PRO A 806 60.32 -2.26 -15.12
C PRO A 806 59.68 -3.49 -14.43
N GLN A 807 58.41 -3.75 -14.76
CA GLN A 807 57.62 -4.82 -14.14
C GLN A 807 56.78 -5.54 -15.20
N ALA A 808 56.56 -6.81 -14.97
CA ALA A 808 55.63 -7.63 -15.73
C ALA A 808 54.87 -8.54 -14.78
N GLU A 809 53.54 -8.64 -14.97
CA GLU A 809 52.68 -9.46 -14.12
C GLU A 809 51.74 -10.29 -14.97
N LEU A 810 51.46 -11.49 -14.51
CA LEU A 810 50.50 -12.38 -15.10
C LEU A 810 49.63 -12.99 -14.00
N VAL A 811 48.34 -12.90 -14.17
CA VAL A 811 47.34 -13.42 -13.23
C VAL A 811 46.36 -14.32 -13.95
N TYR A 812 46.24 -15.54 -13.47
CA TYR A 812 45.26 -16.50 -13.97
C TYR A 812 44.28 -16.83 -12.84
N GLY A 813 42.99 -16.88 -13.19
CA GLY A 813 41.96 -17.17 -12.20
C GLY A 813 40.80 -17.93 -12.73
N ALA A 814 39.88 -18.16 -11.85
CA ALA A 814 38.57 -18.70 -12.17
C ALA A 814 37.51 -17.91 -11.40
N VAL A 815 36.47 -17.51 -12.10
CA VAL A 815 35.33 -16.81 -11.53
C VAL A 815 34.12 -17.67 -11.76
N SER A 816 33.37 -18.00 -10.69
CA SER A 816 32.16 -18.80 -10.78
C SER A 816 31.05 -17.98 -11.41
N GLY A 817 30.33 -18.63 -12.31
CA GLY A 817 29.11 -18.08 -12.91
C GLY A 817 27.88 -18.29 -12.04
N LYS A 818 26.80 -17.64 -12.40
CA LYS A 818 25.53 -17.76 -11.69
C LYS A 818 24.37 -17.78 -12.69
N GLN A 819 23.29 -18.43 -12.29
CA GLN A 819 22.04 -18.45 -13.03
C GLN A 819 20.92 -17.81 -12.20
N PHE A 820 20.21 -16.87 -12.81
CA PHE A 820 18.96 -16.33 -12.28
C PHE A 820 17.81 -16.82 -13.14
N SER A 821 16.74 -17.26 -12.48
CA SER A 821 15.48 -17.59 -13.14
C SER A 821 14.36 -16.88 -12.42
N TRP A 822 13.48 -16.27 -13.17
CA TRP A 822 12.32 -15.56 -12.63
C TRP A 822 11.18 -15.57 -13.61
N LYS A 823 10.03 -15.09 -13.15
CA LYS A 823 8.88 -14.88 -14.01
C LYS A 823 8.55 -13.40 -14.07
N ASP A 824 8.35 -12.91 -15.26
CA ASP A 824 7.83 -11.56 -15.49
C ASP A 824 6.56 -11.70 -16.32
N GLN A 825 5.44 -11.25 -15.78
CA GLN A 825 4.13 -11.33 -16.44
C GLN A 825 3.77 -12.77 -16.87
N GLY A 826 4.04 -13.74 -16.02
CA GLY A 826 3.78 -15.15 -16.31
C GLY A 826 4.78 -15.83 -17.24
N MET A 827 5.73 -15.10 -17.81
CA MET A 827 6.78 -15.65 -18.66
C MET A 827 8.01 -16.04 -17.88
N SER A 828 8.59 -17.16 -18.21
CA SER A 828 9.86 -17.61 -17.62
C SER A 828 11.03 -16.93 -18.31
N LEU A 829 11.89 -16.34 -17.51
CA LEU A 829 13.10 -15.65 -17.94
C LEU A 829 14.29 -16.26 -17.22
N SER A 830 15.42 -16.28 -17.87
CA SER A 830 16.68 -16.67 -17.21
C SER A 830 17.85 -15.89 -17.74
N MET A 831 18.80 -15.64 -16.83
CA MET A 831 20.15 -15.16 -17.16
C MET A 831 21.15 -16.14 -16.57
N LYS A 832 22.02 -16.65 -17.39
CA LYS A 832 23.08 -17.57 -16.98
C LYS A 832 24.44 -17.00 -17.36
N ASP A 833 25.28 -16.82 -16.37
CA ASP A 833 26.66 -16.47 -16.55
C ASP A 833 27.51 -17.74 -16.47
N LYS A 834 28.32 -17.97 -17.47
CA LYS A 834 29.20 -19.12 -17.53
C LYS A 834 30.41 -18.91 -16.64
N ASP A 835 30.87 -19.99 -15.98
CA ASP A 835 32.17 -19.97 -15.31
C ASP A 835 33.24 -19.61 -16.32
N TYR A 836 34.15 -18.76 -15.97
CA TYR A 836 35.22 -18.37 -16.87
C TYR A 836 36.57 -18.24 -16.16
N ASN A 837 37.63 -18.32 -16.97
CA ASN A 837 38.98 -18.30 -16.49
C ASN A 837 39.75 -17.12 -17.11
N PRO A 838 39.75 -15.96 -16.45
CA PRO A 838 40.48 -14.80 -16.97
C PRO A 838 42.01 -14.99 -16.85
N LEU A 839 42.73 -14.51 -17.83
CA LEU A 839 44.16 -14.37 -17.79
C LEU A 839 44.49 -12.91 -18.08
N ILE A 840 45.06 -12.25 -17.09
CA ILE A 840 45.35 -10.81 -17.13
C ILE A 840 46.84 -10.59 -17.11
N GLY A 841 47.37 -9.83 -18.04
CA GLY A 841 48.74 -9.39 -18.11
C GLY A 841 48.87 -7.90 -17.79
N ARG A 842 49.98 -7.54 -17.18
CA ARG A 842 50.34 -6.15 -16.92
C ARG A 842 51.82 -5.95 -17.14
N THR A 843 52.16 -4.89 -17.86
CA THR A 843 53.54 -4.40 -17.98
C THR A 843 53.59 -2.95 -17.51
N GLY A 844 54.63 -2.57 -16.87
CA GLY A 844 54.73 -1.22 -16.36
C GLY A 844 56.16 -0.81 -15.97
N VAL A 845 56.31 0.46 -15.70
CA VAL A 845 57.56 1.05 -15.22
C VAL A 845 57.24 1.98 -14.06
N ASP A 846 57.86 1.78 -12.94
CA ASP A 846 57.86 2.70 -11.81
C ASP A 846 59.16 3.44 -11.76
N VAL A 847 59.11 4.71 -11.36
CA VAL A 847 60.29 5.51 -11.07
C VAL A 847 60.14 6.03 -9.64
N GLY A 848 61.25 6.13 -8.94
CA GLY A 848 61.25 6.60 -7.58
C GLY A 848 62.48 7.41 -7.22
N LYS A 849 62.30 8.35 -6.32
CA LYS A 849 63.37 9.09 -5.71
C LYS A 849 63.21 9.15 -4.20
N SER A 850 64.26 8.83 -3.49
CA SER A 850 64.27 8.76 -2.05
C SER A 850 64.91 9.97 -1.43
N PHE A 851 64.36 10.41 -0.33
CA PHE A 851 64.87 11.47 0.53
C PHE A 851 65.02 10.85 1.92
N SER A 852 66.21 10.96 2.51
CA SER A 852 66.49 10.34 3.80
C SER A 852 67.06 11.34 4.81
N GLY A 853 66.79 11.12 6.07
CA GLY A 853 67.32 11.78 7.22
C GLY A 853 67.65 10.79 8.31
N LYS A 854 67.88 11.26 9.54
CA LYS A 854 68.14 10.35 10.64
C LYS A 854 66.87 9.61 11.01
N ASP A 855 66.89 8.30 10.97
CA ASP A 855 65.77 7.38 11.29
C ASP A 855 64.58 7.45 10.37
N TRP A 856 64.65 8.13 9.24
CA TRP A 856 63.52 8.19 8.28
C TRP A 856 64.02 8.20 6.82
N LYS A 857 63.21 7.64 5.97
CA LYS A 857 63.38 7.69 4.52
C LYS A 857 62.01 7.82 3.85
N VAL A 858 61.84 8.79 2.96
CA VAL A 858 60.62 8.97 2.16
C VAL A 858 60.98 8.81 0.69
N THR A 859 60.22 7.97 0.00
CA THR A 859 60.37 7.75 -1.44
C THR A 859 59.13 8.28 -2.15
N ALA A 860 59.35 9.23 -3.07
CA ALA A 860 58.31 9.63 -4.02
C ALA A 860 58.36 8.70 -5.23
N ARG A 861 57.21 8.23 -5.64
CA ARG A 861 57.10 7.20 -6.68
C ARG A 861 56.02 7.62 -7.68
N ALA A 862 56.29 7.35 -8.99
CA ALA A 862 55.36 7.45 -10.07
C ALA A 862 55.44 6.20 -10.94
N GLY A 863 54.26 5.73 -11.39
CA GLY A 863 54.18 4.52 -12.23
C GLY A 863 53.32 4.73 -13.43
N LEU A 864 53.66 4.08 -14.51
CA LEU A 864 52.89 4.00 -15.72
C LEU A 864 52.93 2.55 -16.20
N GLY A 865 51.72 2.00 -16.46
CA GLY A 865 51.60 0.62 -16.87
C GLY A 865 50.46 0.43 -17.85
N TYR A 866 50.45 -0.74 -18.46
CA TYR A 866 49.37 -1.17 -19.32
C TYR A 866 48.89 -2.56 -18.85
N GLN A 867 47.62 -2.65 -18.57
CA GLN A 867 46.97 -3.91 -18.17
C GLN A 867 46.04 -4.36 -19.30
N PHE A 868 46.08 -5.66 -19.63
CA PHE A 868 45.32 -6.20 -20.73
C PHE A 868 44.82 -7.61 -20.43
N ASP A 869 43.67 -7.94 -21.01
CA ASP A 869 43.08 -9.26 -20.92
C ASP A 869 43.72 -10.13 -22.02
N LEU A 870 44.40 -11.19 -21.63
CA LEU A 870 44.94 -12.20 -22.56
C LEU A 870 43.85 -13.25 -22.87
N LEU A 871 43.05 -13.62 -21.88
CA LEU A 871 41.90 -14.48 -22.01
C LEU A 871 40.73 -13.81 -21.31
N ALA A 872 39.60 -13.69 -22.01
CA ALA A 872 38.37 -13.19 -21.51
C ALA A 872 37.22 -13.98 -22.13
N ASN A 873 37.01 -15.18 -21.63
CA ASN A 873 36.06 -16.15 -22.20
C ASN A 873 34.71 -16.17 -21.51
N GLY A 874 34.36 -15.12 -20.79
CA GLY A 874 33.05 -14.96 -20.17
C GLY A 874 31.93 -14.95 -21.20
N GLU A 875 30.83 -15.60 -20.89
CA GLU A 875 29.64 -15.63 -21.71
C GLU A 875 28.39 -15.57 -20.85
N THR A 876 27.45 -14.71 -21.22
CA THR A 876 26.15 -14.60 -20.59
C THR A 876 25.08 -15.03 -21.57
N VAL A 877 24.19 -15.90 -21.12
CA VAL A 877 23.05 -16.36 -21.89
C VAL A 877 21.77 -15.78 -21.29
N LEU A 878 21.07 -14.99 -22.09
CA LEU A 878 19.76 -14.43 -21.74
C LEU A 878 18.68 -15.23 -22.47
N ARG A 879 17.69 -15.70 -21.71
CA ARG A 879 16.61 -16.50 -22.27
C ARG A 879 15.26 -15.95 -21.87
N ASP A 880 14.38 -15.80 -22.84
CA ASP A 880 12.96 -15.54 -22.64
C ASP A 880 12.14 -16.47 -23.54
N ALA A 881 10.80 -16.29 -23.56
CA ALA A 881 9.94 -17.13 -24.40
C ALA A 881 10.18 -16.93 -25.91
N SER A 882 10.82 -15.86 -26.33
CA SER A 882 11.12 -15.57 -27.73
C SER A 882 12.47 -16.10 -28.20
N GLY A 883 13.25 -16.70 -27.31
CA GLY A 883 14.54 -17.28 -27.66
C GLY A 883 15.66 -16.95 -26.72
N GLU A 884 16.87 -17.19 -27.19
CA GLU A 884 18.10 -17.11 -26.43
C GLU A 884 19.05 -16.09 -27.05
N LYS A 885 19.71 -15.30 -26.20
CA LYS A 885 20.76 -14.37 -26.62
C LYS A 885 22.04 -14.66 -25.86
N ARG A 886 23.16 -14.63 -26.58
CA ARG A 886 24.47 -14.86 -26.02
C ARG A 886 25.30 -13.59 -26.11
N ILE A 887 25.81 -13.17 -24.94
CA ILE A 887 26.74 -12.05 -24.85
C ILE A 887 28.10 -12.60 -24.49
N LYS A 888 29.07 -12.44 -25.36
CA LYS A 888 30.44 -12.85 -25.06
C LYS A 888 31.24 -11.69 -24.53
N GLY A 889 31.98 -11.92 -23.46
CA GLY A 889 32.92 -10.98 -22.93
C GLY A 889 34.02 -10.64 -23.93
N GLY A 890 34.34 -9.40 -24.06
CA GLY A 890 35.44 -8.91 -24.91
C GLY A 890 36.69 -8.67 -24.09
N LYS A 891 37.82 -8.75 -24.76
CA LYS A 891 39.12 -8.37 -24.18
C LYS A 891 39.16 -6.84 -24.00
N ASP A 892 39.64 -6.41 -22.85
CA ASP A 892 39.84 -5.01 -22.53
C ASP A 892 41.30 -4.74 -22.16
N GLY A 893 41.75 -3.52 -22.39
CA GLY A 893 43.05 -3.07 -21.96
C GLY A 893 42.98 -1.61 -21.52
N ARG A 894 43.75 -1.28 -20.54
CA ARG A 894 43.77 0.06 -19.97
C ARG A 894 45.17 0.49 -19.58
N MET A 895 45.41 1.78 -19.62
CA MET A 895 46.63 2.37 -19.13
C MET A 895 46.44 2.69 -17.63
N LEU A 896 47.40 2.28 -16.81
CA LEU A 896 47.45 2.52 -15.39
C LEU A 896 48.43 3.64 -15.08
N MET A 897 48.00 4.60 -14.26
CA MET A 897 48.85 5.70 -13.79
C MET A 897 48.75 5.77 -12.28
N SER A 898 49.89 5.87 -11.65
CA SER A 898 49.95 5.97 -10.17
C SER A 898 51.04 6.95 -9.74
N VAL A 899 50.77 7.63 -8.61
CA VAL A 899 51.73 8.43 -7.89
C VAL A 899 51.60 8.11 -6.41
N GLY A 900 52.72 8.06 -5.71
CA GLY A 900 52.71 7.68 -4.31
C GLY A 900 53.93 8.14 -3.53
N LEU A 901 53.76 8.03 -2.20
CA LEU A 901 54.80 8.26 -1.22
C LEU A 901 54.92 7.03 -0.34
N ASN A 902 56.16 6.57 -0.13
CA ASN A 902 56.48 5.53 0.83
C ASN A 902 57.37 6.12 1.89
N ALA A 903 57.07 5.87 3.16
CA ALA A 903 57.88 6.34 4.29
C ALA A 903 58.39 5.15 5.11
N GLU A 904 59.68 5.17 5.45
CA GLU A 904 60.28 4.21 6.35
C GLU A 904 60.70 4.96 7.61
N VAL A 905 60.31 4.44 8.78
CA VAL A 905 60.61 4.99 10.08
C VAL A 905 61.30 3.94 10.91
N ARG A 906 62.55 4.20 11.40
CA ARG A 906 63.28 3.28 12.25
C ARG A 906 63.55 1.89 11.64
N ASP A 907 63.70 1.77 10.36
CA ASP A 907 63.95 0.54 9.62
C ASP A 907 62.87 -0.57 9.74
N ASN A 908 61.93 -0.43 10.67
CA ASN A 908 60.92 -1.47 10.94
C ASN A 908 59.46 -1.02 10.77
N ILE A 909 59.22 0.23 10.55
CA ILE A 909 57.85 0.77 10.30
C ILE A 909 57.80 1.36 8.91
N ARG A 910 56.81 0.95 8.11
CA ARG A 910 56.61 1.47 6.77
C ARG A 910 55.18 1.95 6.56
N PHE A 911 55.05 3.09 5.93
CA PHE A 911 53.78 3.68 5.49
C PHE A 911 53.82 3.88 3.98
N GLY A 912 52.70 3.69 3.35
CA GLY A 912 52.49 3.99 1.95
C GLY A 912 51.22 4.77 1.71
N LEU A 913 51.26 5.70 0.78
CA LEU A 913 50.09 6.40 0.26
C LEU A 913 50.21 6.48 -1.26
N GLU A 914 49.17 6.05 -1.97
CA GLU A 914 49.20 6.00 -3.43
C GLU A 914 47.88 6.44 -4.00
N PHE A 915 47.91 7.20 -5.09
CA PHE A 915 46.80 7.56 -5.92
C PHE A 915 46.93 6.86 -7.26
N GLU A 916 45.80 6.31 -7.74
CA GLU A 916 45.76 5.57 -8.99
C GLU A 916 44.62 6.00 -9.85
N LYS A 917 44.85 5.99 -11.17
CA LYS A 917 43.87 6.22 -12.20
C LYS A 917 44.16 5.34 -13.40
N SER A 918 43.13 4.89 -14.08
CA SER A 918 43.28 4.22 -15.37
C SER A 918 42.53 4.96 -16.47
N ALA A 919 42.97 4.75 -17.72
CA ALA A 919 42.40 5.38 -18.90
C ALA A 919 42.44 4.44 -20.11
N PHE A 920 41.64 4.75 -21.11
CA PHE A 920 41.60 4.09 -22.42
C PHE A 920 41.03 2.66 -22.39
N GLY A 921 40.51 2.21 -21.29
CA GLY A 921 39.80 0.94 -21.18
C GLY A 921 38.31 1.14 -21.40
N LYS A 922 37.59 0.04 -21.64
CA LYS A 922 36.15 0.00 -21.59
C LYS A 922 35.65 0.23 -20.16
N TYR A 923 36.37 -0.35 -19.21
CA TYR A 923 36.22 -0.06 -17.77
C TYR A 923 37.49 0.63 -17.27
N ASN A 924 37.34 1.71 -16.54
CA ASN A 924 38.48 2.44 -15.98
C ASN A 924 38.27 2.73 -14.50
N VAL A 925 39.34 2.71 -13.75
CA VAL A 925 39.39 3.26 -12.39
C VAL A 925 39.51 4.77 -12.52
N ASP A 926 38.49 5.49 -12.06
CA ASP A 926 38.48 6.96 -12.16
C ASP A 926 39.40 7.57 -11.10
N ASN A 927 39.29 7.09 -9.88
CA ASN A 927 40.16 7.50 -8.78
C ASN A 927 40.27 6.35 -7.78
N ALA A 928 41.46 6.11 -7.29
CA ALA A 928 41.66 5.20 -6.18
C ALA A 928 42.76 5.73 -5.26
N VAL A 929 42.54 5.56 -3.97
CA VAL A 929 43.49 5.91 -2.92
C VAL A 929 43.86 4.66 -2.14
N ASN A 930 45.14 4.38 -2.00
CA ASN A 930 45.64 3.24 -1.28
C ASN A 930 46.54 3.71 -0.15
N ALA A 931 46.27 3.29 1.07
CA ALA A 931 47.09 3.55 2.24
C ALA A 931 47.54 2.23 2.86
N SER A 932 48.82 2.10 3.18
CA SER A 932 49.41 0.88 3.74
C SER A 932 50.26 1.16 4.95
N PHE A 933 50.33 0.18 5.82
CA PHE A 933 51.15 0.19 7.02
C PHE A 933 51.76 -1.20 7.20
N ARG A 934 53.06 -1.22 7.55
CA ARG A 934 53.80 -2.44 7.90
C ARG A 934 54.66 -2.26 9.12
N TYR A 935 54.60 -3.22 10.01
CA TYR A 935 55.49 -3.32 11.16
C TYR A 935 56.28 -4.63 11.07
N SER A 936 57.58 -4.52 11.10
CA SER A 936 58.50 -5.69 11.08
C SER A 936 59.14 -5.86 12.43
N PHE A 937 59.20 -7.06 12.92
CA PHE A 937 59.69 -7.38 14.28
C PHE A 937 60.58 -8.60 14.35
#